data_7d19336e77719ebdc0d2bc01526621e7
#
_entry.id   7d19336e77719ebdc0d2bc01526621e7
#
_cell.length_a   1.000
_cell.length_b   1.000
_cell.length_c   1.000
_cell.angle_alpha   90.00
_cell.angle_beta   90.00
_cell.angle_gamma   90.00
#
_symmetry.space_group_name_H-M   'P 1'
#
loop_
_entity.id
_entity.type
_entity.pdbx_description
1 polymer ?
#
loop_
_entity_poly.entity_id
_entity_poly.type
_entity_poly.pdbx_seq_one_letter_code
_entity_poly.pdbx_strand_id
1 'polypeptide(L)'
;MKLFKGYSEKEVKRVMPIVQKINSFEDVISELTDEELKAKTEYFKELLADGQTLDDILPEAFAVVREASKRVTGLRHFDVQLIGGIILHQGRIAEMRTGEGKTLVATLPAYLNALTGKGVHVITVNDYLAKRDSEWMGKIYTFLGLTVGLVIADMKPNEKQKAYNCDITYGTNNEFGFDYLRDNMVIYKEQLVQRPLNYAIVDEIDSILIDEARTPLIISGRANQASDIYKKADRFVSKLEARTIIEEDVKDEEQAAENEKYDYVVDLKAKSASLTAKGIAKAEKEFGLENLNDLNNSELVHAINQALRAHGIMKKDVDYIVKSGEVLIVDEFTGRIMYGRRYNNGLHQAIEAKEHVKVADESKTLANITFQNYFRMYEKLSGMTGTAMTEEQEFEEIYKLDVIEIPTNKPIQRKDLPDIIYKNETGKFNAVIEDIKKSYEKGQPVLVGTVSIDKSERLSKLLDKAKIPHQVLNAKYHEKEAEIIAQAGKYKAVTIATNMAGRGTDIILGGNSEYLAKTDMRKKYTFEEIEEATAFNETDDEKILARREEFRNLVRNYDKGIEDERAKVIEAGGLKIIGTERHESRRIDNQLRGRAGRQGDPGESRFYISLDDDLMKIFGGSIITKVYNKIGVSDDMPIESRILTRTVESSQKKVEGRNFSIRKNVLQYDDVMNKQRVIIYKQRREVLDGDNLTEEIGNMIDSVINTIVPQYITNDSKDIEGLKKEIYTEFGIESLDILKQEKFEAEDVIKELLEKAHNIYNAKSEKFGESMRELERVVTLKIVDEKWMEHIDNMDELKNGVGLRAYAQKDPVVVYRMEGFDMFDEMVYDIQYDVVKLLMHVTERDEGAQRQQTSEITSAKLQETSAIELVDGKISPKEGGIDKTIRNEEPKVGRNDPCPCRSGKKYKNCCGNKQ
;
A
#
# COMPACT_ATOMS: atom_id res chain seq x y z
N MET A 1 -16.52 -10.21 30.70
CA MET A 1 -16.39 -8.94 29.99
C MET A 1 -16.03 -7.72 30.87
N LYS A 2 -15.91 -7.84 32.18
CA LYS A 2 -15.48 -6.74 33.08
C LYS A 2 -14.00 -6.78 33.49
N LEU A 3 -13.25 -7.79 33.07
CA LEU A 3 -11.84 -7.94 33.45
C LEU A 3 -10.84 -7.22 32.53
N PHE A 4 -11.24 -6.89 31.29
CA PHE A 4 -10.38 -6.22 30.32
C PHE A 4 -10.55 -4.68 30.26
N LYS A 5 -11.65 -4.11 30.78
CA LYS A 5 -11.76 -2.65 31.01
C LYS A 5 -10.72 -2.10 32.01
N GLY A 6 -9.90 -2.95 32.61
CA GLY A 6 -8.90 -2.54 33.57
C GLY A 6 -7.52 -2.20 33.02
N TYR A 7 -7.14 -2.61 31.80
CA TYR A 7 -5.76 -2.38 31.31
C TYR A 7 -5.55 -0.95 30.82
N SER A 8 -6.30 -0.50 29.84
CA SER A 8 -6.21 0.88 29.36
C SER A 8 -6.47 1.91 30.46
N GLU A 9 -7.45 1.65 31.36
CA GLU A 9 -7.70 2.53 32.51
C GLU A 9 -6.53 2.59 33.50
N LYS A 10 -5.79 1.49 33.71
CA LYS A 10 -4.58 1.46 34.55
C LYS A 10 -3.45 2.24 33.89
N GLU A 11 -3.24 2.05 32.58
CA GLU A 11 -2.19 2.76 31.85
C GLU A 11 -2.48 4.26 31.77
N VAL A 12 -3.72 4.67 31.53
CA VAL A 12 -4.15 6.08 31.60
C VAL A 12 -3.85 6.65 33.01
N LYS A 13 -4.17 5.93 34.08
CA LYS A 13 -3.83 6.37 35.45
C LYS A 13 -2.34 6.45 35.68
N ARG A 14 -1.54 5.58 35.06
CA ARG A 14 -0.07 5.59 35.17
C ARG A 14 0.56 6.83 34.55
N VAL A 15 0.01 7.33 33.45
CA VAL A 15 0.51 8.53 32.77
C VAL A 15 -0.05 9.83 33.33
N MET A 16 -1.13 9.80 34.12
CA MET A 16 -1.74 11.00 34.74
C MET A 16 -0.77 11.87 35.51
N PRO A 17 0.17 11.34 36.34
CA PRO A 17 1.15 12.18 37.01
C PRO A 17 2.04 12.99 36.06
N ILE A 18 2.35 12.43 34.87
CA ILE A 18 3.11 13.14 33.84
C ILE A 18 2.26 14.30 33.28
N VAL A 19 0.96 14.04 33.01
CA VAL A 19 0.03 15.08 32.56
C VAL A 19 -0.07 16.22 33.60
N GLN A 20 -0.16 15.88 34.89
CA GLN A 20 -0.16 16.88 35.98
C GLN A 20 1.13 17.70 35.98
N LYS A 21 2.28 17.06 35.76
CA LYS A 21 3.56 17.76 35.63
C LYS A 21 3.59 18.68 34.41
N ILE A 22 3.07 18.24 33.26
CA ILE A 22 2.93 19.11 32.06
C ILE A 22 2.07 20.34 32.40
N ASN A 23 0.92 20.11 33.05
CA ASN A 23 0.01 21.20 33.44
C ASN A 23 0.69 22.19 34.40
N SER A 24 1.59 21.74 35.28
CA SER A 24 2.31 22.62 36.21
C SER A 24 3.30 23.58 35.53
N PHE A 25 3.72 23.30 34.32
CA PHE A 25 4.55 24.21 33.51
C PHE A 25 3.73 25.27 32.74
N GLU A 26 2.40 25.16 32.67
CA GLU A 26 1.59 25.99 31.77
C GLU A 26 1.72 27.48 32.08
N ASP A 27 1.65 27.88 33.34
CA ASP A 27 1.76 29.29 33.75
C ASP A 27 3.12 29.87 33.38
N VAL A 28 4.22 29.14 33.72
CA VAL A 28 5.60 29.59 33.44
C VAL A 28 5.85 29.69 31.93
N ILE A 29 5.42 28.72 31.17
CA ILE A 29 5.65 28.71 29.73
C ILE A 29 4.80 29.76 29.01
N SER A 30 3.59 30.04 29.50
CA SER A 30 2.71 31.07 28.90
C SER A 30 3.24 32.50 29.03
N GLU A 31 4.12 32.75 30.00
CA GLU A 31 4.77 34.04 30.26
C GLU A 31 5.98 34.30 29.32
N LEU A 32 6.53 33.25 28.70
CA LEU A 32 7.66 33.38 27.80
C LEU A 32 7.31 34.16 26.53
N THR A 33 8.25 34.99 26.07
CA THR A 33 8.18 35.61 24.73
C THR A 33 8.30 34.54 23.62
N ASP A 34 7.99 34.89 22.38
CA ASP A 34 8.10 33.99 21.24
C ASP A 34 9.55 33.55 21.00
N GLU A 35 10.53 34.46 21.18
CA GLU A 35 11.94 34.15 21.07
C GLU A 35 12.43 33.21 22.18
N GLU A 36 11.98 33.43 23.44
CA GLU A 36 12.31 32.53 24.54
C GLU A 36 11.69 31.16 24.36
N LEU A 37 10.46 31.09 23.88
CA LEU A 37 9.77 29.83 23.60
C LEU A 37 10.47 29.04 22.49
N LYS A 38 10.90 29.71 21.43
CA LYS A 38 11.71 29.12 20.36
C LYS A 38 13.08 28.65 20.85
N ALA A 39 13.74 29.40 21.71
CA ALA A 39 15.04 29.04 22.29
C ALA A 39 14.99 27.76 23.15
N LYS A 40 13.80 27.36 23.63
CA LYS A 40 13.61 26.08 24.33
C LYS A 40 14.01 24.87 23.51
N THR A 41 13.89 24.93 22.18
CA THR A 41 14.28 23.81 21.30
C THR A 41 15.78 23.55 21.38
N GLU A 42 16.62 24.56 21.31
CA GLU A 42 18.08 24.40 21.46
C GLU A 42 18.43 23.99 22.90
N TYR A 43 17.79 24.58 23.90
CA TYR A 43 17.96 24.17 25.32
C TYR A 43 17.68 22.66 25.50
N PHE A 44 16.62 22.10 24.91
CA PHE A 44 16.35 20.67 25.01
C PHE A 44 17.40 19.83 24.28
N LYS A 45 17.90 20.28 23.12
CA LYS A 45 18.99 19.59 22.41
C LYS A 45 20.27 19.57 23.26
N GLU A 46 20.58 20.65 23.95
CA GLU A 46 21.71 20.71 24.88
C GLU A 46 21.54 19.72 26.03
N LEU A 47 20.35 19.66 26.63
CA LEU A 47 20.06 18.69 27.73
C LEU A 47 20.21 17.24 27.26
N LEU A 48 19.79 16.92 26.02
CA LEU A 48 20.00 15.60 25.43
C LEU A 48 21.48 15.30 25.17
N ALA A 49 22.26 16.29 24.74
CA ALA A 49 23.72 16.18 24.59
C ALA A 49 24.43 15.96 25.94
N ASP A 50 23.90 16.54 27.01
CA ASP A 50 24.37 16.36 28.38
C ASP A 50 23.93 15.03 29.01
N GLY A 51 23.22 14.18 28.24
CA GLY A 51 22.86 12.81 28.63
C GLY A 51 21.52 12.65 29.33
N GLN A 52 20.64 13.67 29.30
CA GLN A 52 19.22 13.49 29.68
C GLN A 52 18.48 12.67 28.62
N THR A 53 17.45 11.98 29.07
CA THR A 53 16.60 11.18 28.18
C THR A 53 15.42 12.00 27.65
N LEU A 54 14.79 11.52 26.57
CA LEU A 54 13.55 12.10 26.07
C LEU A 54 12.43 12.10 27.11
N ASP A 55 12.39 11.08 27.98
CA ASP A 55 11.39 10.99 29.06
C ASP A 55 11.61 12.06 30.16
N ASP A 56 12.86 12.45 30.42
CA ASP A 56 13.18 13.48 31.42
C ASP A 56 12.67 14.85 30.98
N ILE A 57 12.86 15.19 29.70
CA ILE A 57 12.47 16.49 29.13
C ILE A 57 11.01 16.53 28.65
N LEU A 58 10.35 15.37 28.47
CA LEU A 58 8.99 15.25 27.94
C LEU A 58 7.97 16.21 28.59
N PRO A 59 7.90 16.36 29.94
CA PRO A 59 6.86 17.22 30.51
C PRO A 59 6.98 18.68 30.12
N GLU A 60 8.19 19.23 30.10
CA GLU A 60 8.44 20.61 29.71
C GLU A 60 8.29 20.79 28.19
N ALA A 61 8.83 19.86 27.39
CA ALA A 61 8.71 19.89 25.95
C ALA A 61 7.23 19.87 25.47
N PHE A 62 6.38 19.03 26.10
CA PHE A 62 4.96 19.00 25.79
C PHE A 62 4.24 20.30 26.18
N ALA A 63 4.63 20.94 27.28
CA ALA A 63 4.09 22.23 27.68
C ALA A 63 4.47 23.32 26.66
N VAL A 64 5.71 23.30 26.15
CA VAL A 64 6.19 24.21 25.08
C VAL A 64 5.39 24.01 23.78
N VAL A 65 5.19 22.78 23.33
CA VAL A 65 4.38 22.48 22.13
C VAL A 65 2.94 22.94 22.32
N ARG A 66 2.36 22.72 23.52
CA ARG A 66 0.99 23.13 23.83
C ARG A 66 0.80 24.66 23.73
N GLU A 67 1.74 25.43 24.29
CA GLU A 67 1.69 26.88 24.21
C GLU A 67 1.96 27.38 22.78
N ALA A 68 2.95 26.81 22.07
CA ALA A 68 3.22 27.12 20.68
C ALA A 68 1.98 26.87 19.80
N SER A 69 1.33 25.72 19.99
CA SER A 69 0.07 25.39 19.30
C SER A 69 -1.03 26.41 19.56
N LYS A 70 -1.21 26.81 20.83
CA LYS A 70 -2.20 27.82 21.21
C LYS A 70 -1.91 29.16 20.54
N ARG A 71 -0.65 29.60 20.47
CA ARG A 71 -0.28 30.89 19.83
C ARG A 71 -0.43 30.85 18.31
N VAL A 72 0.02 29.77 17.69
CA VAL A 72 0.13 29.68 16.22
C VAL A 72 -1.19 29.26 15.57
N THR A 73 -1.89 28.26 16.15
CA THR A 73 -3.10 27.68 15.58
C THR A 73 -4.39 28.04 16.33
N GLY A 74 -4.29 28.63 17.52
CA GLY A 74 -5.44 28.85 18.42
C GLY A 74 -5.90 27.59 19.15
N LEU A 75 -5.25 26.45 18.95
CA LEU A 75 -5.65 25.16 19.50
C LEU A 75 -4.79 24.78 20.71
N ARG A 76 -5.41 24.71 21.90
CA ARG A 76 -4.76 24.23 23.11
C ARG A 76 -5.05 22.74 23.29
N HIS A 77 -4.03 21.92 23.48
CA HIS A 77 -4.20 20.49 23.77
C HIS A 77 -4.96 20.23 25.08
N PHE A 78 -5.96 19.36 25.01
CA PHE A 78 -6.67 18.86 26.19
C PHE A 78 -5.84 17.79 26.92
N ASP A 79 -6.16 17.53 28.19
CA ASP A 79 -5.45 16.53 28.98
C ASP A 79 -5.52 15.12 28.34
N VAL A 80 -6.67 14.77 27.74
CA VAL A 80 -6.81 13.49 27.00
C VAL A 80 -5.88 13.43 25.79
N GLN A 81 -5.60 14.56 25.17
CA GLN A 81 -4.67 14.65 24.04
C GLN A 81 -3.21 14.54 24.50
N LEU A 82 -2.87 15.09 25.69
CA LEU A 82 -1.57 14.87 26.31
C LEU A 82 -1.34 13.38 26.62
N ILE A 83 -2.36 12.68 27.15
CA ILE A 83 -2.30 11.23 27.37
C ILE A 83 -2.01 10.52 26.05
N GLY A 84 -2.76 10.85 24.96
CA GLY A 84 -2.52 10.28 23.63
C GLY A 84 -1.08 10.50 23.15
N GLY A 85 -0.54 11.73 23.30
CA GLY A 85 0.84 12.06 22.94
C GLY A 85 1.88 11.25 23.71
N ILE A 86 1.67 11.03 25.02
CA ILE A 86 2.56 10.20 25.84
C ILE A 86 2.53 8.74 25.39
N ILE A 87 1.34 8.19 25.12
CA ILE A 87 1.19 6.81 24.63
C ILE A 87 1.90 6.63 23.27
N LEU A 88 1.76 7.59 22.33
CA LEU A 88 2.48 7.57 21.07
C LEU A 88 4.00 7.64 21.28
N HIS A 89 4.47 8.51 22.19
CA HIS A 89 5.90 8.58 22.50
C HIS A 89 6.45 7.25 23.04
N GLN A 90 5.65 6.49 23.77
CA GLN A 90 6.02 5.18 24.30
C GLN A 90 6.08 4.07 23.22
N GLY A 91 5.83 4.37 21.92
CA GLY A 91 5.82 3.37 20.87
C GLY A 91 4.59 2.46 20.92
N ARG A 92 3.42 2.99 21.23
CA ARG A 92 2.15 2.26 21.41
C ARG A 92 1.06 2.85 20.51
N ILE A 93 -0.09 2.21 20.45
CA ILE A 93 -1.25 2.70 19.71
C ILE A 93 -2.21 3.44 20.63
N ALA A 94 -2.46 4.71 20.31
CA ALA A 94 -3.48 5.52 20.97
C ALA A 94 -4.82 5.36 20.23
N GLU A 95 -5.77 4.61 20.79
CA GLU A 95 -7.14 4.60 20.28
C GLU A 95 -7.88 5.82 20.80
N MET A 96 -8.04 6.80 19.91
CA MET A 96 -8.79 8.03 20.17
C MET A 96 -9.97 8.12 19.22
N ARG A 97 -11.15 8.35 19.74
CA ARG A 97 -12.37 8.45 18.95
C ARG A 97 -12.24 9.50 17.83
N THR A 98 -12.95 9.27 16.73
CA THR A 98 -12.99 10.24 15.64
C THR A 98 -13.50 11.60 16.15
N GLY A 99 -12.82 12.69 15.74
CA GLY A 99 -13.14 14.05 16.19
C GLY A 99 -12.46 14.47 17.51
N GLU A 100 -11.61 13.62 18.13
CA GLU A 100 -10.84 13.98 19.34
C GLU A 100 -9.52 14.72 19.03
N GLY A 101 -9.25 15.06 17.76
CA GLY A 101 -8.09 15.85 17.37
C GLY A 101 -6.77 15.08 17.31
N LYS A 102 -6.78 13.85 16.80
CA LYS A 102 -5.59 13.00 16.63
C LYS A 102 -4.43 13.71 15.94
N THR A 103 -4.70 14.45 14.86
CA THR A 103 -3.69 15.23 14.12
C THR A 103 -2.91 16.18 15.03
N LEU A 104 -3.61 16.85 15.95
CA LEU A 104 -3.00 17.75 16.93
C LEU A 104 -2.18 16.98 17.97
N VAL A 105 -2.67 15.80 18.39
CA VAL A 105 -1.96 14.92 19.34
C VAL A 105 -0.59 14.50 18.82
N ALA A 106 -0.49 14.18 17.53
CA ALA A 106 0.76 13.76 16.90
C ALA A 106 1.86 14.82 16.99
N THR A 107 1.50 16.11 17.16
CA THR A 107 2.50 17.19 17.26
C THR A 107 3.39 17.06 18.48
N LEU A 108 2.88 16.55 19.58
CA LEU A 108 3.59 16.39 20.84
C LEU A 108 4.78 15.40 20.73
N PRO A 109 4.55 14.11 20.38
CA PRO A 109 5.64 13.16 20.25
C PRO A 109 6.51 13.42 19.02
N ALA A 110 5.98 14.02 17.95
CA ALA A 110 6.76 14.37 16.77
C ALA A 110 7.83 15.41 17.12
N TYR A 111 7.46 16.50 17.79
CA TYR A 111 8.41 17.50 18.27
C TYR A 111 9.48 16.89 19.18
N LEU A 112 9.04 16.17 20.23
CA LEU A 112 9.94 15.61 21.23
C LEU A 112 10.99 14.67 20.61
N ASN A 113 10.58 13.78 19.71
CA ASN A 113 11.50 12.83 19.09
C ASN A 113 12.36 13.47 17.98
N ALA A 114 11.89 14.55 17.35
CA ALA A 114 12.66 15.30 16.36
C ALA A 114 13.89 15.99 16.97
N LEU A 115 13.87 16.31 18.27
CA LEU A 115 15.01 16.89 19.00
C LEU A 115 16.28 16.02 18.94
N THR A 116 16.15 14.72 18.69
CA THR A 116 17.29 13.81 18.52
C THR A 116 18.07 14.03 17.23
N GLY A 117 17.54 14.79 16.26
CA GLY A 117 18.12 14.98 14.93
C GLY A 117 18.06 13.75 14.00
N LYS A 118 17.52 12.61 14.46
CA LYS A 118 17.45 11.38 13.68
C LYS A 118 16.29 11.35 12.66
N GLY A 119 15.34 12.26 12.74
CA GLY A 119 14.16 12.37 11.90
C GLY A 119 12.94 11.62 12.43
N VAL A 120 11.78 12.21 12.19
CA VAL A 120 10.47 11.65 12.52
C VAL A 120 9.59 11.63 11.29
N HIS A 121 8.95 10.51 11.01
CA HIS A 121 8.01 10.35 9.92
C HIS A 121 6.57 10.35 10.47
N VAL A 122 5.72 11.23 9.94
CA VAL A 122 4.28 11.24 10.21
C VAL A 122 3.57 10.74 8.96
N ILE A 123 3.00 9.55 9.06
CA ILE A 123 2.54 8.77 7.91
C ILE A 123 1.02 8.76 7.86
N THR A 124 0.46 9.16 6.72
CA THR A 124 -0.98 9.22 6.47
C THR A 124 -1.41 8.33 5.30
N VAL A 125 -2.71 8.18 5.10
CA VAL A 125 -3.27 7.29 4.08
C VAL A 125 -3.35 7.90 2.67
N ASN A 126 -3.16 9.20 2.50
CA ASN A 126 -3.21 9.86 1.20
C ASN A 126 -2.51 11.21 1.18
N ASP A 127 -2.18 11.70 -0.03
CA ASP A 127 -1.44 12.93 -0.27
C ASP A 127 -2.18 14.18 0.22
N TYR A 128 -3.51 14.20 0.11
CA TYR A 128 -4.32 15.33 0.59
C TYR A 128 -4.13 15.54 2.10
N LEU A 129 -4.21 14.46 2.88
CA LEU A 129 -4.00 14.54 4.33
C LEU A 129 -2.55 14.88 4.66
N ALA A 130 -1.59 14.27 3.97
CA ALA A 130 -0.17 14.56 4.17
C ALA A 130 0.13 16.05 3.94
N LYS A 131 -0.36 16.63 2.84
CA LYS A 131 -0.20 18.05 2.51
C LYS A 131 -0.90 18.94 3.53
N ARG A 132 -2.18 18.69 3.81
CA ARG A 132 -2.96 19.47 4.78
C ARG A 132 -2.30 19.50 6.16
N ASP A 133 -1.90 18.33 6.65
CA ASP A 133 -1.41 18.21 8.02
C ASP A 133 0.04 18.73 8.15
N SER A 134 0.88 18.56 7.12
CA SER A 134 2.20 19.18 7.09
C SER A 134 2.15 20.70 7.08
N GLU A 135 1.23 21.30 6.33
CA GLU A 135 1.06 22.75 6.26
C GLU A 135 0.42 23.32 7.55
N TRP A 136 -0.56 22.62 8.11
CA TRP A 136 -1.28 23.10 9.28
C TRP A 136 -0.49 22.88 10.58
N MET A 137 -0.05 21.66 10.85
CA MET A 137 0.73 21.33 12.05
C MET A 137 2.19 21.78 11.91
N GLY A 138 2.70 21.84 10.69
CA GLY A 138 4.04 22.32 10.39
C GLY A 138 4.35 23.71 10.95
N LYS A 139 3.33 24.58 11.05
CA LYS A 139 3.50 25.91 11.67
C LYS A 139 3.97 25.85 13.12
N ILE A 140 3.51 24.84 13.89
CA ILE A 140 3.92 24.67 15.28
C ILE A 140 5.41 24.34 15.35
N TYR A 141 5.86 23.42 14.49
CA TYR A 141 7.25 22.99 14.45
C TYR A 141 8.19 24.09 13.94
N THR A 142 7.78 24.76 12.87
CA THR A 142 8.55 25.88 12.28
C THR A 142 8.66 27.05 13.27
N PHE A 143 7.57 27.37 13.99
CA PHE A 143 7.59 28.36 15.06
C PHE A 143 8.60 28.00 16.15
N LEU A 144 8.73 26.72 16.49
CA LEU A 144 9.69 26.23 17.46
C LEU A 144 11.10 26.00 16.86
N GLY A 145 11.33 26.31 15.58
CA GLY A 145 12.64 26.25 14.94
C GLY A 145 13.02 24.91 14.33
N LEU A 146 12.07 23.96 14.18
CA LEU A 146 12.29 22.70 13.47
C LEU A 146 11.86 22.79 11.99
N THR A 147 12.48 21.97 11.17
CA THR A 147 12.19 21.87 9.73
C THR A 147 11.15 20.81 9.43
N VAL A 148 10.28 21.08 8.44
CA VAL A 148 9.20 20.18 8.03
C VAL A 148 9.32 19.88 6.55
N GLY A 149 9.29 18.59 6.20
CA GLY A 149 9.27 18.07 4.85
C GLY A 149 7.93 17.43 4.51
N LEU A 150 7.61 17.40 3.22
CA LEU A 150 6.44 16.71 2.68
C LEU A 150 6.90 15.79 1.55
N VAL A 151 6.47 14.53 1.60
CA VAL A 151 6.71 13.51 0.56
C VAL A 151 5.38 12.99 0.05
N ILE A 152 5.10 13.29 -1.21
CA ILE A 152 3.90 12.89 -1.94
C ILE A 152 4.27 12.33 -3.30
N ALA A 153 3.30 11.77 -4.03
CA ALA A 153 3.49 11.27 -5.38
C ALA A 153 4.06 12.35 -6.33
N ASP A 154 4.71 11.92 -7.41
CA ASP A 154 5.27 12.75 -8.48
C ASP A 154 6.39 13.74 -8.09
N MET A 155 6.90 13.70 -6.86
CA MET A 155 8.06 14.50 -6.46
C MET A 155 9.36 13.96 -7.06
N LYS A 156 10.24 14.86 -7.47
CA LYS A 156 11.57 14.51 -7.96
C LYS A 156 12.49 14.00 -6.83
N PRO A 157 13.45 13.09 -7.10
CA PRO A 157 14.35 12.56 -6.09
C PRO A 157 15.05 13.63 -5.25
N ASN A 158 15.53 14.72 -5.88
CA ASN A 158 16.19 15.82 -5.17
C ASN A 158 15.27 16.59 -4.21
N GLU A 159 13.97 16.66 -4.52
CA GLU A 159 12.96 17.28 -3.67
C GLU A 159 12.63 16.36 -2.49
N LYS A 160 12.47 15.06 -2.76
CA LYS A 160 12.30 14.04 -1.73
C LYS A 160 13.46 13.98 -0.76
N GLN A 161 14.70 14.01 -1.28
CA GLN A 161 15.91 14.04 -0.46
C GLN A 161 15.92 15.23 0.52
N LYS A 162 15.56 16.42 0.04
CA LYS A 162 15.42 17.61 0.92
C LYS A 162 14.34 17.40 1.96
N ALA A 163 13.19 16.84 1.59
CA ALA A 163 12.08 16.58 2.50
C ALA A 163 12.44 15.55 3.58
N TYR A 164 13.11 14.45 3.20
CA TYR A 164 13.59 13.45 4.18
C TYR A 164 14.67 13.97 5.11
N ASN A 165 15.44 14.99 4.71
CA ASN A 165 16.47 15.61 5.54
C ASN A 165 15.89 16.61 6.57
N CYS A 166 14.61 16.94 6.51
CA CYS A 166 13.95 17.73 7.54
C CYS A 166 13.83 16.96 8.88
N ASP A 167 13.62 17.69 9.97
CA ASP A 167 13.45 17.10 11.31
C ASP A 167 12.18 16.24 11.38
N ILE A 168 11.10 16.68 10.74
CA ILE A 168 9.82 15.98 10.66
C ILE A 168 9.38 15.90 9.20
N THR A 169 9.09 14.68 8.72
CA THR A 169 8.64 14.45 7.35
C THR A 169 7.25 13.85 7.35
N TYR A 170 6.31 14.55 6.71
CA TYR A 170 4.97 14.04 6.42
C TYR A 170 4.95 13.35 5.06
N GLY A 171 4.15 12.30 4.93
CA GLY A 171 3.97 11.63 3.65
C GLY A 171 2.99 10.46 3.72
N THR A 172 2.81 9.78 2.59
CA THR A 172 1.93 8.61 2.51
C THR A 172 2.70 7.32 2.76
N ASN A 173 2.01 6.33 3.32
CA ASN A 173 2.56 5.00 3.57
C ASN A 173 3.21 4.38 2.33
N ASN A 174 2.60 4.60 1.17
CA ASN A 174 3.06 4.04 -0.09
C ASN A 174 4.37 4.69 -0.55
N GLU A 175 4.45 6.03 -0.53
CA GLU A 175 5.65 6.75 -0.97
C GLU A 175 6.86 6.41 -0.09
N PHE A 176 6.68 6.34 1.23
CA PHE A 176 7.75 5.91 2.13
C PHE A 176 8.25 4.50 1.80
N GLY A 177 7.34 3.57 1.54
CA GLY A 177 7.72 2.20 1.21
C GLY A 177 8.33 2.06 -0.18
N PHE A 178 7.82 2.79 -1.18
CA PHE A 178 8.42 2.78 -2.52
C PHE A 178 9.78 3.47 -2.54
N ASP A 179 9.97 4.57 -1.82
CA ASP A 179 11.26 5.24 -1.73
C ASP A 179 12.30 4.33 -1.05
N TYR A 180 11.89 3.55 -0.03
CA TYR A 180 12.76 2.52 0.54
C TYR A 180 13.19 1.47 -0.52
N LEU A 181 12.26 1.00 -1.34
CA LEU A 181 12.61 0.05 -2.39
C LEU A 181 13.53 0.69 -3.46
N ARG A 182 13.25 1.94 -3.87
CA ARG A 182 14.07 2.68 -4.83
C ARG A 182 15.48 2.91 -4.31
N ASP A 183 15.64 3.29 -3.04
CA ASP A 183 16.92 3.48 -2.38
C ASP A 183 17.79 2.22 -2.37
N ASN A 184 17.16 1.05 -2.36
CA ASN A 184 17.87 -0.23 -2.46
C ASN A 184 18.13 -0.68 -3.91
N MET A 185 17.87 0.16 -4.91
CA MET A 185 18.13 -0.07 -6.33
C MET A 185 19.09 0.98 -6.93
N VAL A 186 19.52 1.99 -6.18
CA VAL A 186 20.42 3.05 -6.66
C VAL A 186 21.87 2.55 -6.76
N ILE A 187 22.62 3.08 -7.72
CA ILE A 187 24.02 2.72 -7.95
C ILE A 187 24.98 3.71 -7.26
N TYR A 188 24.52 4.91 -6.96
CA TYR A 188 25.32 5.96 -6.35
C TYR A 188 24.70 6.44 -5.03
N LYS A 189 25.56 6.68 -4.02
CA LYS A 189 25.15 7.09 -2.67
C LYS A 189 24.36 8.42 -2.68
N GLU A 190 24.70 9.33 -3.56
CA GLU A 190 24.04 10.63 -3.72
C GLU A 190 22.58 10.51 -4.19
N GLN A 191 22.21 9.37 -4.76
CA GLN A 191 20.84 9.08 -5.22
C GLN A 191 19.91 8.63 -4.09
N LEU A 192 20.45 8.30 -2.93
CA LEU A 192 19.67 7.91 -1.77
C LEU A 192 18.83 9.09 -1.29
N VAL A 193 17.56 8.85 -1.04
CA VAL A 193 16.63 9.88 -0.56
C VAL A 193 16.32 9.77 0.92
N GLN A 194 16.21 8.54 1.45
CA GLN A 194 15.84 8.31 2.84
C GLN A 194 17.06 8.27 3.78
N ARG A 195 16.82 8.71 5.02
CA ARG A 195 17.70 8.47 6.17
C ARG A 195 17.32 7.14 6.86
N PRO A 196 18.14 6.63 7.78
CA PRO A 196 17.76 5.48 8.62
C PRO A 196 16.41 5.68 9.28
N LEU A 197 15.60 4.62 9.35
CA LEU A 197 14.23 4.63 9.85
C LEU A 197 14.23 4.68 11.38
N ASN A 198 14.07 5.88 11.96
CA ASN A 198 14.12 6.08 13.41
C ASN A 198 12.72 5.98 14.04
N TYR A 199 11.85 6.96 13.86
CA TYR A 199 10.53 6.99 14.48
C TYR A 199 9.42 7.27 13.48
N ALA A 200 8.38 6.43 13.50
CA ALA A 200 7.16 6.65 12.72
C ALA A 200 5.93 6.79 13.60
N ILE A 201 5.12 7.81 13.30
CA ILE A 201 3.76 7.99 13.83
C ILE A 201 2.79 7.73 12.67
N VAL A 202 2.00 6.66 12.77
CA VAL A 202 1.07 6.26 11.70
C VAL A 202 -0.33 6.73 12.04
N ASP A 203 -0.85 7.69 11.27
CA ASP A 203 -2.26 8.09 11.40
C ASP A 203 -3.18 7.10 10.69
N GLU A 204 -4.31 6.81 11.32
CA GLU A 204 -5.23 5.76 10.89
C GLU A 204 -4.50 4.41 10.71
N ILE A 205 -3.71 4.02 11.72
CA ILE A 205 -2.83 2.85 11.70
C ILE A 205 -3.54 1.54 11.33
N ASP A 206 -4.79 1.38 11.68
CA ASP A 206 -5.62 0.22 11.34
C ASP A 206 -5.91 0.13 9.83
N SER A 207 -6.03 1.27 9.12
CA SER A 207 -6.14 1.26 7.67
C SER A 207 -4.85 0.78 7.01
N ILE A 208 -3.73 1.34 7.44
CA ILE A 208 -2.44 1.09 6.82
C ILE A 208 -1.93 -0.32 7.14
N LEU A 209 -1.95 -0.71 8.42
CA LEU A 209 -1.32 -1.95 8.86
C LEU A 209 -2.25 -3.18 8.86
N ILE A 210 -3.56 -2.99 8.72
CA ILE A 210 -4.51 -4.11 8.65
C ILE A 210 -5.17 -4.20 7.27
N ASP A 211 -5.78 -3.11 6.77
CA ASP A 211 -6.53 -3.17 5.51
C ASP A 211 -5.61 -3.21 4.29
N GLU A 212 -4.70 -2.25 4.18
CA GLU A 212 -3.78 -2.16 3.05
C GLU A 212 -2.64 -3.19 3.10
N ALA A 213 -2.37 -3.74 4.29
CA ALA A 213 -1.30 -4.71 4.51
C ALA A 213 -1.58 -6.13 3.97
N ARG A 214 -2.57 -6.30 3.12
CA ARG A 214 -2.89 -7.56 2.42
C ARG A 214 -2.04 -7.77 1.17
N THR A 215 -1.57 -6.69 0.55
CA THR A 215 -0.77 -6.71 -0.67
C THR A 215 0.58 -6.07 -0.40
N PRO A 216 1.69 -6.67 -0.87
CA PRO A 216 3.00 -6.05 -0.77
C PRO A 216 3.11 -4.83 -1.70
N LEU A 217 4.07 -3.97 -1.40
CA LEU A 217 4.57 -2.98 -2.33
C LEU A 217 5.48 -3.68 -3.34
N ILE A 218 5.28 -3.43 -4.62
CA ILE A 218 6.02 -4.09 -5.70
C ILE A 218 6.48 -3.04 -6.71
N ILE A 219 7.77 -3.03 -7.02
CA ILE A 219 8.32 -2.34 -8.18
C ILE A 219 8.48 -3.38 -9.28
N SER A 220 7.87 -3.12 -10.44
CA SER A 220 7.88 -4.06 -11.57
C SER A 220 8.59 -3.46 -12.78
N GLY A 221 9.29 -4.30 -13.54
CA GLY A 221 9.82 -4.01 -14.86
C GLY A 221 9.06 -4.79 -15.95
N ARG A 222 9.31 -4.46 -17.22
CA ARG A 222 8.71 -5.20 -18.34
C ARG A 222 9.41 -6.55 -18.51
N ALA A 223 8.63 -7.64 -18.60
CA ALA A 223 9.08 -8.93 -19.07
C ALA A 223 8.74 -9.09 -20.55
N ASN A 224 9.55 -9.84 -21.28
CA ASN A 224 9.41 -10.03 -22.74
C ASN A 224 8.47 -11.19 -23.12
N GLN A 225 7.44 -11.52 -22.32
CA GLN A 225 6.60 -12.69 -22.56
C GLN A 225 5.12 -12.43 -22.81
N ALA A 226 4.59 -13.28 -23.58
CA ALA A 226 3.43 -13.46 -24.42
C ALA A 226 2.06 -13.17 -23.80
N SER A 227 1.44 -12.02 -24.15
CA SER A 227 0.02 -11.70 -23.92
C SER A 227 -0.98 -12.67 -24.59
N ASP A 228 -0.55 -13.54 -25.50
CA ASP A 228 -1.42 -14.44 -26.27
C ASP A 228 -1.92 -15.66 -25.49
N ILE A 229 -1.20 -16.11 -24.46
CA ILE A 229 -1.61 -17.27 -23.65
C ILE A 229 -2.88 -16.95 -22.84
N TYR A 230 -2.98 -15.74 -22.28
CA TYR A 230 -4.17 -15.30 -21.51
C TYR A 230 -5.40 -15.16 -22.39
N LYS A 231 -5.25 -14.71 -23.64
CA LYS A 231 -6.36 -14.66 -24.60
C LYS A 231 -6.85 -16.04 -25.02
N LYS A 232 -5.94 -17.04 -25.13
CA LYS A 232 -6.31 -18.43 -25.39
C LYS A 232 -7.03 -19.04 -24.19
N ALA A 233 -6.51 -18.81 -22.97
CA ALA A 233 -7.12 -19.27 -21.74
C ALA A 233 -8.52 -18.66 -21.52
N ASP A 234 -8.70 -17.36 -21.77
CA ASP A 234 -10.00 -16.70 -21.71
C ASP A 234 -11.02 -17.30 -22.69
N ARG A 235 -10.64 -17.51 -23.96
CA ARG A 235 -11.51 -18.13 -24.97
C ARG A 235 -11.91 -19.55 -24.60
N PHE A 236 -11.07 -20.27 -23.89
CA PHE A 236 -11.36 -21.59 -23.41
C PHE A 236 -12.35 -21.52 -22.21
N VAL A 237 -12.02 -20.73 -21.19
CA VAL A 237 -12.82 -20.64 -19.96
C VAL A 237 -14.19 -20.05 -20.22
N SER A 238 -14.34 -19.10 -21.15
CA SER A 238 -15.64 -18.51 -21.52
C SER A 238 -16.65 -19.53 -22.07
N LYS A 239 -16.20 -20.71 -22.54
CA LYS A 239 -17.06 -21.80 -23.03
C LYS A 239 -17.43 -22.81 -21.96
N LEU A 240 -16.85 -22.72 -20.76
CA LEU A 240 -17.03 -23.68 -19.68
C LEU A 240 -18.26 -23.38 -18.82
N GLU A 241 -18.88 -24.43 -18.29
CA GLU A 241 -20.00 -24.36 -17.37
C GLU A 241 -19.51 -24.37 -15.91
N ALA A 242 -19.84 -23.33 -15.16
CA ALA A 242 -19.45 -23.15 -13.76
C ALA A 242 -20.49 -23.70 -12.78
N ARG A 243 -20.07 -24.31 -11.70
CA ARG A 243 -20.85 -24.49 -10.49
C ARG A 243 -20.33 -23.54 -9.41
N THR A 244 -21.23 -22.76 -8.82
CA THR A 244 -20.88 -21.89 -7.68
C THR A 244 -21.32 -22.56 -6.37
N ILE A 245 -20.38 -22.77 -5.46
CA ILE A 245 -20.62 -23.30 -4.11
C ILE A 245 -20.68 -22.14 -3.14
N ILE A 246 -21.75 -22.08 -2.35
CA ILE A 246 -21.99 -21.03 -1.35
C ILE A 246 -22.02 -21.62 0.08
N GLU A 247 -22.43 -22.87 0.26
CA GLU A 247 -22.55 -23.55 1.57
C GLU A 247 -22.02 -25.01 1.59
N GLU A 248 -21.46 -25.38 2.73
CA GLU A 248 -20.82 -26.67 3.01
C GLU A 248 -21.73 -27.63 3.80
N ASP A 249 -23.04 -27.77 3.55
CA ASP A 249 -23.94 -28.59 4.36
C ASP A 249 -24.35 -29.94 3.72
N VAL A 250 -23.70 -30.37 2.64
CA VAL A 250 -23.94 -31.67 1.99
C VAL A 250 -22.73 -32.57 2.20
N LYS A 251 -22.95 -33.87 2.42
CA LYS A 251 -21.89 -34.85 2.60
C LYS A 251 -20.89 -34.84 1.43
N ASP A 252 -19.61 -34.91 1.73
CA ASP A 252 -18.50 -34.77 0.77
C ASP A 252 -18.62 -35.61 -0.50
N GLU A 253 -19.19 -36.83 -0.40
CA GLU A 253 -19.38 -37.76 -1.54
C GLU A 253 -20.48 -37.30 -2.51
N GLU A 254 -21.61 -36.71 -2.03
CA GLU A 254 -22.68 -36.22 -2.88
C GLU A 254 -22.27 -34.91 -3.59
N GLN A 255 -21.45 -34.10 -2.95
CA GLN A 255 -20.87 -32.87 -3.56
C GLN A 255 -19.87 -33.20 -4.65
N ALA A 256 -19.00 -34.19 -4.44
CA ALA A 256 -18.03 -34.62 -5.43
C ALA A 256 -18.71 -35.11 -6.73
N ALA A 257 -19.73 -35.96 -6.59
CA ALA A 257 -20.50 -36.48 -7.71
C ALA A 257 -21.31 -35.40 -8.47
N GLU A 258 -21.70 -34.34 -7.79
CA GLU A 258 -22.41 -33.22 -8.40
C GLU A 258 -21.47 -32.22 -9.05
N ASN A 259 -20.25 -32.03 -8.51
CA ASN A 259 -19.20 -31.24 -9.10
C ASN A 259 -18.76 -31.78 -10.46
N GLU A 260 -18.68 -33.09 -10.64
CA GLU A 260 -18.29 -33.74 -11.89
C GLU A 260 -19.23 -33.45 -13.08
N LYS A 261 -20.45 -32.97 -12.83
CA LYS A 261 -21.38 -32.59 -13.88
C LYS A 261 -20.97 -31.28 -14.60
N TYR A 262 -20.22 -30.43 -13.91
CA TYR A 262 -19.79 -29.11 -14.39
C TYR A 262 -18.32 -29.17 -14.83
N ASP A 263 -17.87 -28.14 -15.55
CA ASP A 263 -16.51 -28.09 -16.06
C ASP A 263 -15.55 -27.48 -15.04
N TYR A 264 -16.04 -26.56 -14.20
CA TYR A 264 -15.26 -26.01 -13.08
C TYR A 264 -16.15 -25.60 -11.90
N VAL A 265 -15.52 -25.49 -10.76
CA VAL A 265 -16.17 -25.16 -9.48
C VAL A 265 -15.62 -23.82 -8.98
N VAL A 266 -16.53 -22.95 -8.55
CA VAL A 266 -16.21 -21.66 -7.92
C VAL A 266 -16.65 -21.72 -6.47
N ASP A 267 -15.72 -21.65 -5.55
CA ASP A 267 -15.97 -21.51 -4.11
C ASP A 267 -15.87 -20.04 -3.72
N LEU A 268 -17.02 -19.40 -3.49
CA LEU A 268 -17.08 -18.00 -3.11
C LEU A 268 -16.54 -17.76 -1.70
N LYS A 269 -16.63 -18.75 -0.83
CA LYS A 269 -16.13 -18.68 0.55
C LYS A 269 -14.60 -18.77 0.57
N ALA A 270 -14.04 -19.68 -0.22
CA ALA A 270 -12.59 -19.83 -0.36
C ALA A 270 -11.97 -18.78 -1.30
N LYS A 271 -12.79 -18.04 -2.06
CA LYS A 271 -12.34 -17.18 -3.16
C LYS A 271 -11.43 -17.96 -4.14
N SER A 272 -11.80 -19.20 -4.47
CA SER A 272 -11.05 -20.10 -5.36
C SER A 272 -11.91 -20.63 -6.50
N ALA A 273 -11.26 -20.91 -7.63
CA ALA A 273 -11.90 -21.56 -8.76
C ALA A 273 -10.97 -22.64 -9.31
N SER A 274 -11.51 -23.84 -9.62
CA SER A 274 -10.72 -24.99 -10.08
C SER A 274 -11.46 -25.82 -11.11
N LEU A 275 -10.72 -26.37 -12.08
CA LEU A 275 -11.27 -27.32 -13.04
C LEU A 275 -11.69 -28.63 -12.34
N THR A 276 -12.76 -29.23 -12.84
CA THR A 276 -13.14 -30.62 -12.54
C THR A 276 -12.41 -31.58 -13.48
N ALA A 277 -12.51 -32.88 -13.23
CA ALA A 277 -11.98 -33.90 -14.17
C ALA A 277 -12.52 -33.70 -15.59
N LYS A 278 -13.82 -33.35 -15.74
CA LYS A 278 -14.45 -33.02 -17.02
C LYS A 278 -13.84 -31.77 -17.68
N GLY A 279 -13.53 -30.75 -16.88
CA GLY A 279 -12.89 -29.53 -17.36
C GLY A 279 -11.45 -29.75 -17.81
N ILE A 280 -10.69 -30.59 -17.08
CA ILE A 280 -9.32 -30.99 -17.47
C ILE A 280 -9.33 -31.71 -18.80
N ALA A 281 -10.22 -32.71 -18.99
CA ALA A 281 -10.33 -33.44 -20.25
C ALA A 281 -10.71 -32.52 -21.45
N LYS A 282 -11.52 -31.48 -21.21
CA LYS A 282 -11.81 -30.47 -22.22
C LYS A 282 -10.61 -29.62 -22.55
N ALA A 283 -9.81 -29.25 -21.55
CA ALA A 283 -8.59 -28.46 -21.73
C ALA A 283 -7.55 -29.25 -22.54
N GLU A 284 -7.30 -30.50 -22.18
CA GLU A 284 -6.39 -31.39 -22.91
C GLU A 284 -6.80 -31.52 -24.39
N LYS A 285 -8.08 -31.67 -24.64
CA LYS A 285 -8.60 -31.77 -25.99
C LYS A 285 -8.49 -30.44 -26.80
N GLU A 286 -8.81 -29.30 -26.19
CA GLU A 286 -8.79 -27.99 -26.87
C GLU A 286 -7.35 -27.55 -27.18
N PHE A 287 -6.40 -27.85 -26.28
CA PHE A 287 -4.98 -27.51 -26.45
C PHE A 287 -4.12 -28.62 -27.06
N GLY A 288 -4.70 -29.82 -27.34
CA GLY A 288 -4.00 -30.92 -27.94
C GLY A 288 -2.92 -31.55 -27.06
N LEU A 289 -3.15 -31.60 -25.75
CA LEU A 289 -2.23 -32.12 -24.74
C LEU A 289 -2.60 -33.55 -24.33
N GLU A 290 -1.60 -34.35 -24.05
CA GLU A 290 -1.81 -35.69 -23.46
C GLU A 290 -2.08 -35.65 -21.97
N ASN A 291 -1.45 -34.70 -21.24
CA ASN A 291 -1.64 -34.45 -19.82
C ASN A 291 -1.49 -32.97 -19.53
N LEU A 292 -2.56 -32.35 -19.02
CA LEU A 292 -2.55 -30.95 -18.67
C LEU A 292 -1.56 -30.65 -17.51
N ASN A 293 -1.40 -31.56 -16.58
CA ASN A 293 -0.55 -31.40 -15.40
C ASN A 293 0.94 -31.72 -15.63
N ASP A 294 1.38 -31.89 -16.88
CA ASP A 294 2.79 -32.00 -17.19
C ASP A 294 3.53 -30.68 -16.88
N LEU A 295 4.77 -30.77 -16.39
CA LEU A 295 5.59 -29.62 -16.05
C LEU A 295 5.79 -28.65 -17.22
N ASN A 296 5.84 -29.17 -18.45
CA ASN A 296 5.96 -28.37 -19.68
C ASN A 296 4.73 -27.50 -19.96
N ASN A 297 3.59 -27.79 -19.34
CA ASN A 297 2.32 -27.09 -19.53
C ASN A 297 2.02 -26.10 -18.38
N SER A 298 2.97 -25.89 -17.46
CA SER A 298 2.76 -25.09 -16.24
C SER A 298 2.28 -23.67 -16.51
N GLU A 299 2.81 -22.97 -17.52
CA GLU A 299 2.37 -21.65 -17.93
C GLU A 299 0.90 -21.63 -18.40
N LEU A 300 0.52 -22.63 -19.20
CA LEU A 300 -0.85 -22.73 -19.68
C LEU A 300 -1.84 -23.04 -18.55
N VAL A 301 -1.47 -23.96 -17.66
CA VAL A 301 -2.26 -24.29 -16.46
C VAL A 301 -2.43 -23.05 -15.59
N HIS A 302 -1.35 -22.28 -15.40
CA HIS A 302 -1.38 -21.04 -14.65
C HIS A 302 -2.35 -20.04 -15.30
N ALA A 303 -2.24 -19.79 -16.62
CA ALA A 303 -3.11 -18.88 -17.33
C ALA A 303 -4.60 -19.32 -17.29
N ILE A 304 -4.88 -20.62 -17.39
CA ILE A 304 -6.24 -21.16 -17.24
C ILE A 304 -6.76 -20.91 -15.82
N ASN A 305 -5.97 -21.16 -14.78
CA ASN A 305 -6.37 -20.92 -13.41
C ASN A 305 -6.66 -19.44 -13.14
N GLN A 306 -5.87 -18.53 -13.69
CA GLN A 306 -6.14 -17.09 -13.56
C GLN A 306 -7.39 -16.68 -14.35
N ALA A 307 -7.63 -17.26 -15.53
CA ALA A 307 -8.86 -17.01 -16.28
C ALA A 307 -10.11 -17.53 -15.52
N LEU A 308 -10.03 -18.71 -14.88
CA LEU A 308 -11.11 -19.22 -14.01
C LEU A 308 -11.40 -18.28 -12.84
N ARG A 309 -10.37 -17.74 -12.20
CA ARG A 309 -10.53 -16.75 -11.13
C ARG A 309 -11.14 -15.44 -11.66
N ALA A 310 -10.68 -14.97 -12.82
CA ALA A 310 -11.20 -13.77 -13.44
C ALA A 310 -12.69 -13.89 -13.77
N HIS A 311 -13.14 -15.05 -14.32
CA HIS A 311 -14.55 -15.30 -14.66
C HIS A 311 -15.42 -15.65 -13.46
N GLY A 312 -14.94 -16.49 -12.53
CA GLY A 312 -15.72 -17.02 -11.44
C GLY A 312 -15.80 -16.10 -10.21
N ILE A 313 -14.75 -15.34 -9.93
CA ILE A 313 -14.61 -14.60 -8.67
C ILE A 313 -14.67 -13.08 -8.90
N MET A 314 -13.90 -12.58 -9.89
CA MET A 314 -13.73 -11.14 -10.07
C MET A 314 -14.94 -10.51 -10.75
N LYS A 315 -15.56 -9.54 -10.09
CA LYS A 315 -16.78 -8.86 -10.54
C LYS A 315 -16.48 -7.44 -10.98
N LYS A 316 -16.93 -7.10 -12.19
CA LYS A 316 -16.87 -5.73 -12.69
C LYS A 316 -17.71 -4.81 -11.83
N ASP A 317 -17.27 -3.56 -11.67
CA ASP A 317 -17.88 -2.51 -10.84
C ASP A 317 -17.91 -2.81 -9.33
N VAL A 318 -17.26 -3.92 -8.90
CA VAL A 318 -17.04 -4.29 -7.49
C VAL A 318 -15.56 -4.39 -7.20
N ASP A 319 -14.86 -5.30 -7.88
CA ASP A 319 -13.42 -5.55 -7.69
C ASP A 319 -12.56 -4.72 -8.65
N TYR A 320 -13.09 -4.40 -9.83
CA TYR A 320 -12.42 -3.58 -10.83
C TYR A 320 -13.43 -2.82 -11.70
N ILE A 321 -12.96 -1.76 -12.35
CA ILE A 321 -13.70 -1.02 -13.38
C ILE A 321 -12.90 -0.99 -14.68
N VAL A 322 -13.60 -0.77 -15.80
CA VAL A 322 -12.96 -0.52 -17.10
C VAL A 322 -13.18 0.94 -17.48
N LYS A 323 -12.10 1.71 -17.58
CA LYS A 323 -12.12 3.12 -17.94
C LYS A 323 -11.05 3.39 -19.00
N SER A 324 -11.41 4.08 -20.08
CA SER A 324 -10.51 4.44 -21.19
C SER A 324 -9.77 3.25 -21.84
N GLY A 325 -10.34 2.05 -21.80
CA GLY A 325 -9.73 0.83 -22.35
C GLY A 325 -8.71 0.17 -21.43
N GLU A 326 -8.67 0.54 -20.15
CA GLU A 326 -7.82 -0.04 -19.11
C GLU A 326 -8.65 -0.61 -17.98
N VAL A 327 -8.18 -1.69 -17.39
CA VAL A 327 -8.73 -2.28 -16.17
C VAL A 327 -8.10 -1.55 -14.97
N LEU A 328 -8.95 -1.01 -14.09
CA LEU A 328 -8.53 -0.34 -12.88
C LEU A 328 -9.09 -1.07 -11.66
N ILE A 329 -8.24 -1.31 -10.68
CA ILE A 329 -8.63 -1.99 -9.44
C ILE A 329 -9.51 -1.06 -8.60
N VAL A 330 -10.54 -1.61 -7.98
CA VAL A 330 -11.32 -0.96 -6.93
C VAL A 330 -10.94 -1.60 -5.61
N ASP A 331 -10.49 -0.79 -4.67
CA ASP A 331 -10.17 -1.28 -3.33
C ASP A 331 -11.43 -1.77 -2.60
N GLU A 332 -11.41 -3.00 -2.16
CA GLU A 332 -12.54 -3.68 -1.51
C GLU A 332 -12.99 -2.94 -0.22
N PHE A 333 -12.05 -2.25 0.46
CA PHE A 333 -12.31 -1.59 1.75
C PHE A 333 -12.73 -0.14 1.60
N THR A 334 -12.02 0.59 0.77
CA THR A 334 -12.25 2.04 0.61
C THR A 334 -13.20 2.34 -0.53
N GLY A 335 -13.42 1.38 -1.45
CA GLY A 335 -14.18 1.56 -2.68
C GLY A 335 -13.50 2.54 -3.65
N ARG A 336 -12.23 2.84 -3.43
CA ARG A 336 -11.44 3.78 -4.24
C ARG A 336 -10.83 3.08 -5.45
N ILE A 337 -10.73 3.82 -6.55
CA ILE A 337 -9.99 3.35 -7.71
C ILE A 337 -8.50 3.44 -7.38
N MET A 338 -7.83 2.31 -7.51
CA MET A 338 -6.40 2.21 -7.35
C MET A 338 -5.74 2.32 -8.72
N TYR A 339 -5.38 3.50 -9.13
CA TYR A 339 -4.71 3.72 -10.39
C TYR A 339 -3.26 3.24 -10.33
N GLY A 340 -2.68 2.81 -11.43
CA GLY A 340 -1.33 2.28 -11.49
C GLY A 340 -1.13 0.92 -10.79
N ARG A 341 -2.06 0.46 -9.95
CA ARG A 341 -2.00 -0.88 -9.35
C ARG A 341 -2.53 -1.94 -10.31
N ARG A 342 -1.89 -3.10 -10.28
CA ARG A 342 -2.28 -4.30 -11.05
C ARG A 342 -2.40 -5.50 -10.12
N TYR A 343 -3.30 -6.42 -10.46
CA TYR A 343 -3.32 -7.72 -9.78
C TYR A 343 -2.09 -8.53 -10.19
N ASN A 344 -1.50 -9.24 -9.24
CA ASN A 344 -0.30 -10.04 -9.44
C ASN A 344 -0.59 -11.37 -10.15
N ASN A 345 0.47 -12.06 -10.52
CA ASN A 345 0.46 -13.44 -11.02
C ASN A 345 -0.48 -13.64 -12.21
N GLY A 346 -0.48 -12.74 -13.19
CA GLY A 346 -1.27 -12.89 -14.40
C GLY A 346 -2.79 -12.66 -14.25
N LEU A 347 -3.30 -12.41 -13.02
CA LEU A 347 -4.74 -12.18 -12.83
C LEU A 347 -5.21 -10.91 -13.52
N HIS A 348 -4.39 -9.85 -13.53
CA HIS A 348 -4.75 -8.61 -14.23
C HIS A 348 -4.87 -8.84 -15.74
N GLN A 349 -3.92 -9.56 -16.33
CA GLN A 349 -3.95 -9.95 -17.73
C GLN A 349 -5.16 -10.83 -18.06
N ALA A 350 -5.52 -11.74 -17.16
CA ALA A 350 -6.72 -12.56 -17.30
C ALA A 350 -8.01 -11.71 -17.27
N ILE A 351 -8.07 -10.67 -16.43
CA ILE A 351 -9.19 -9.72 -16.40
C ILE A 351 -9.19 -8.84 -17.67
N GLU A 352 -8.02 -8.37 -18.12
CA GLU A 352 -7.89 -7.63 -19.38
C GLU A 352 -8.37 -8.46 -20.56
N ALA A 353 -8.03 -9.75 -20.61
CA ALA A 353 -8.52 -10.69 -21.62
C ALA A 353 -10.04 -10.87 -21.55
N LYS A 354 -10.59 -11.08 -20.35
CA LYS A 354 -12.04 -11.20 -20.06
C LYS A 354 -12.83 -9.97 -20.53
N GLU A 355 -12.31 -8.78 -20.29
CA GLU A 355 -12.97 -7.53 -20.68
C GLU A 355 -12.65 -7.10 -22.11
N HIS A 356 -11.90 -7.92 -22.85
CA HIS A 356 -11.50 -7.69 -24.23
C HIS A 356 -10.77 -6.35 -24.46
N VAL A 357 -10.03 -5.89 -23.46
CA VAL A 357 -9.12 -4.74 -23.56
C VAL A 357 -7.73 -5.21 -24.00
N LYS A 358 -6.82 -4.29 -24.25
CA LYS A 358 -5.46 -4.64 -24.61
C LYS A 358 -4.80 -5.35 -23.41
N VAL A 359 -4.45 -6.63 -23.58
CA VAL A 359 -3.66 -7.37 -22.58
C VAL A 359 -2.23 -6.83 -22.62
N ALA A 360 -1.77 -6.29 -21.49
CA ALA A 360 -0.43 -5.79 -21.37
C ALA A 360 0.57 -6.94 -21.10
N ASP A 361 1.84 -6.70 -21.45
CA ASP A 361 2.92 -7.65 -21.21
C ASP A 361 3.03 -8.00 -19.72
N GLU A 362 3.54 -9.19 -19.41
CA GLU A 362 3.85 -9.54 -18.03
C GLU A 362 4.89 -8.60 -17.46
N SER A 363 4.79 -8.37 -16.17
CA SER A 363 5.75 -7.56 -15.43
C SER A 363 6.60 -8.47 -14.56
N LYS A 364 7.93 -8.32 -14.64
CA LYS A 364 8.88 -8.96 -13.75
C LYS A 364 9.00 -8.15 -12.46
N THR A 365 8.98 -8.82 -11.30
CA THR A 365 9.18 -8.16 -10.01
C THR A 365 10.65 -7.76 -9.85
N LEU A 366 10.92 -6.47 -9.72
CA LEU A 366 12.26 -5.94 -9.47
C LEU A 366 12.58 -5.84 -7.97
N ALA A 367 11.62 -5.40 -7.19
CA ALA A 367 11.71 -5.33 -5.74
C ALA A 367 10.32 -5.39 -5.12
N ASN A 368 10.23 -5.97 -3.94
CA ASN A 368 8.98 -6.03 -3.18
C ASN A 368 9.25 -5.93 -1.68
N ILE A 369 8.25 -5.47 -0.93
CA ILE A 369 8.23 -5.53 0.53
C ILE A 369 6.79 -5.47 1.01
N THR A 370 6.45 -6.22 2.06
CA THR A 370 5.15 -6.07 2.73
C THR A 370 5.17 -4.85 3.65
N PHE A 371 4.00 -4.21 3.84
CA PHE A 371 3.88 -3.13 4.82
C PHE A 371 4.29 -3.58 6.22
N GLN A 372 3.96 -4.83 6.59
CA GLN A 372 4.33 -5.40 7.87
C GLN A 372 5.84 -5.35 8.09
N ASN A 373 6.61 -5.82 7.11
CA ASN A 373 8.06 -5.85 7.22
C ASN A 373 8.68 -4.47 7.11
N TYR A 374 8.14 -3.59 6.27
CA TYR A 374 8.60 -2.21 6.16
C TYR A 374 8.44 -1.45 7.49
N PHE A 375 7.25 -1.45 8.09
CA PHE A 375 7.01 -0.71 9.33
C PHE A 375 7.73 -1.30 10.55
N ARG A 376 8.03 -2.60 10.54
CA ARG A 376 8.85 -3.26 11.58
C ARG A 376 10.33 -2.87 11.55
N MET A 377 10.78 -2.18 10.51
CA MET A 377 12.17 -1.70 10.40
C MET A 377 12.42 -0.40 11.16
N TYR A 378 11.37 0.36 11.52
CA TYR A 378 11.55 1.54 12.36
C TYR A 378 12.05 1.15 13.75
N GLU A 379 13.03 1.91 14.28
CA GLU A 379 13.50 1.72 15.67
C GLU A 379 12.35 1.90 16.66
N LYS A 380 11.43 2.82 16.34
CA LYS A 380 10.24 3.12 17.12
C LYS A 380 9.04 3.32 16.23
N LEU A 381 7.98 2.57 16.47
CA LEU A 381 6.72 2.65 15.75
C LEU A 381 5.60 2.98 16.73
N SER A 382 4.73 3.88 16.33
CA SER A 382 3.49 4.18 17.06
C SER A 382 2.38 4.54 16.08
N GLY A 383 1.15 4.59 16.55
CA GLY A 383 0.07 5.00 15.69
C GLY A 383 -1.20 5.37 16.44
N MET A 384 -2.11 5.96 15.71
CA MET A 384 -3.38 6.43 16.24
C MET A 384 -4.53 6.09 15.29
N THR A 385 -5.67 5.76 15.86
CA THR A 385 -6.93 5.53 15.13
C THR A 385 -8.10 5.59 16.10
N GLY A 386 -9.33 5.58 15.58
CA GLY A 386 -10.54 5.49 16.41
C GLY A 386 -11.04 4.06 16.67
N THR A 387 -10.36 3.02 16.17
CA THR A 387 -10.93 1.67 16.08
C THR A 387 -9.90 0.53 16.14
N ALA A 388 -8.81 0.66 16.92
CA ALA A 388 -7.76 -0.35 16.99
C ALA A 388 -8.10 -1.57 17.88
N MET A 389 -8.90 -1.38 18.95
CA MET A 389 -9.18 -2.43 19.93
C MET A 389 -9.78 -3.72 19.36
N THR A 390 -10.46 -3.63 18.22
CA THR A 390 -11.01 -4.83 17.56
C THR A 390 -9.93 -5.74 17.00
N GLU A 391 -8.77 -5.19 16.68
CA GLU A 391 -7.62 -5.86 16.06
C GLU A 391 -6.39 -5.87 16.99
N GLU A 392 -6.58 -5.63 18.29
CA GLU A 392 -5.51 -5.58 19.31
C GLU A 392 -4.59 -6.80 19.24
N GLN A 393 -5.16 -7.99 19.09
CA GLN A 393 -4.39 -9.23 19.00
C GLN A 393 -3.45 -9.23 17.78
N GLU A 394 -3.89 -8.71 16.63
CA GLU A 394 -3.07 -8.64 15.43
C GLU A 394 -1.96 -7.62 15.57
N PHE A 395 -2.23 -6.46 16.16
CA PHE A 395 -1.20 -5.46 16.46
C PHE A 395 -0.13 -5.99 17.41
N GLU A 396 -0.51 -6.75 18.42
CA GLU A 396 0.42 -7.36 19.36
C GLU A 396 1.25 -8.48 18.72
N GLU A 397 0.59 -9.41 17.99
CA GLU A 397 1.29 -10.55 17.39
C GLU A 397 2.26 -10.15 16.26
N ILE A 398 1.83 -9.25 15.37
CA ILE A 398 2.60 -8.88 14.17
C ILE A 398 3.58 -7.75 14.45
N TYR A 399 3.10 -6.66 15.05
CA TYR A 399 3.87 -5.42 15.18
C TYR A 399 4.45 -5.19 16.58
N LYS A 400 4.10 -6.01 17.55
CA LYS A 400 4.48 -5.85 18.98
C LYS A 400 3.98 -4.54 19.57
N LEU A 401 2.84 -4.06 19.09
CA LEU A 401 2.19 -2.84 19.54
C LEU A 401 0.96 -3.20 20.35
N ASP A 402 0.83 -2.64 21.55
CA ASP A 402 -0.39 -2.70 22.33
C ASP A 402 -1.28 -1.48 22.11
N VAL A 403 -2.57 -1.64 22.37
CA VAL A 403 -3.59 -0.63 22.12
C VAL A 403 -4.12 -0.07 23.42
N ILE A 404 -4.07 1.27 23.56
CA ILE A 404 -4.60 1.98 24.72
C ILE A 404 -5.80 2.82 24.32
N GLU A 405 -6.97 2.49 24.86
CA GLU A 405 -8.19 3.30 24.68
C GLU A 405 -8.08 4.58 25.53
N ILE A 406 -8.04 5.73 24.85
CA ILE A 406 -7.98 7.05 25.49
C ILE A 406 -9.42 7.54 25.76
N PRO A 407 -9.74 8.04 26.96
CA PRO A 407 -11.05 8.59 27.23
C PRO A 407 -11.36 9.82 26.37
N THR A 408 -12.64 10.02 26.03
CA THR A 408 -13.06 11.19 25.27
C THR A 408 -13.08 12.44 26.14
N ASN A 409 -12.78 13.61 25.55
CA ASN A 409 -12.79 14.90 26.28
C ASN A 409 -14.19 15.24 26.81
N LYS A 410 -15.24 14.95 26.03
CA LYS A 410 -16.64 15.11 26.46
C LYS A 410 -17.37 13.76 26.37
N PRO A 411 -18.36 13.51 27.27
CA PRO A 411 -19.14 12.29 27.23
C PRO A 411 -19.86 12.10 25.88
N ILE A 412 -19.89 10.88 25.38
CA ILE A 412 -20.57 10.52 24.13
C ILE A 412 -22.08 10.58 24.34
N GLN A 413 -22.77 11.39 23.52
CA GLN A 413 -24.22 11.49 23.52
C GLN A 413 -24.92 10.68 22.40
N ARG A 414 -24.14 10.13 21.47
CA ARG A 414 -24.67 9.31 20.36
C ARG A 414 -25.40 8.06 20.88
N LYS A 415 -26.54 7.78 20.28
CA LYS A 415 -27.36 6.60 20.54
C LYS A 415 -27.15 5.55 19.46
N ASP A 416 -26.50 4.44 19.79
CA ASP A 416 -26.32 3.31 18.89
C ASP A 416 -27.49 2.34 19.06
N LEU A 417 -28.44 2.36 18.10
CA LEU A 417 -29.66 1.54 18.13
C LEU A 417 -29.36 0.10 17.71
N PRO A 418 -30.16 -0.89 18.16
CA PRO A 418 -30.04 -2.26 17.72
C PRO A 418 -30.25 -2.41 16.21
N ASP A 419 -29.61 -3.45 15.64
CA ASP A 419 -29.79 -3.79 14.24
C ASP A 419 -31.23 -4.27 13.97
N ILE A 420 -31.73 -3.97 12.77
CA ILE A 420 -33.02 -4.47 12.28
C ILE A 420 -32.75 -5.42 11.12
N ILE A 421 -33.34 -6.63 11.19
CA ILE A 421 -33.11 -7.68 10.21
C ILE A 421 -34.40 -7.93 9.42
N TYR A 422 -34.25 -7.96 8.11
CA TYR A 422 -35.33 -8.26 7.13
C TYR A 422 -35.02 -9.58 6.40
N LYS A 423 -36.09 -10.21 5.87
CA LYS A 423 -35.96 -11.45 5.12
C LYS A 423 -35.24 -11.25 3.79
N ASN A 424 -35.55 -10.16 3.09
CA ASN A 424 -34.98 -9.85 1.78
C ASN A 424 -34.51 -8.40 1.65
N GLU A 425 -33.73 -8.11 0.62
CA GLU A 425 -33.19 -6.77 0.35
C GLU A 425 -34.31 -5.74 0.08
N THR A 426 -35.42 -6.16 -0.54
CA THR A 426 -36.50 -5.23 -0.90
C THR A 426 -37.18 -4.67 0.34
N GLY A 427 -37.53 -5.51 1.31
CA GLY A 427 -38.09 -5.07 2.59
C GLY A 427 -37.11 -4.18 3.38
N LYS A 428 -35.81 -4.53 3.36
CA LYS A 428 -34.74 -3.73 3.95
C LYS A 428 -34.70 -2.31 3.35
N PHE A 429 -34.62 -2.20 2.02
CA PHE A 429 -34.53 -0.89 1.37
C PHE A 429 -35.80 -0.03 1.56
N ASN A 430 -36.98 -0.63 1.55
CA ASN A 430 -38.22 0.07 1.88
C ASN A 430 -38.17 0.69 3.27
N ALA A 431 -37.70 -0.06 4.25
CA ALA A 431 -37.57 0.43 5.62
C ALA A 431 -36.51 1.53 5.76
N VAL A 432 -35.38 1.41 5.06
CA VAL A 432 -34.33 2.43 5.01
C VAL A 432 -34.89 3.75 4.44
N ILE A 433 -35.66 3.69 3.35
CA ILE A 433 -36.27 4.87 2.73
C ILE A 433 -37.27 5.54 3.68
N GLU A 434 -38.08 4.75 4.36
CA GLU A 434 -39.03 5.25 5.35
C GLU A 434 -38.35 5.97 6.54
N ASP A 435 -37.22 5.42 6.99
CA ASP A 435 -36.44 6.01 8.07
C ASP A 435 -35.72 7.30 7.61
N ILE A 436 -35.16 7.31 6.40
CA ILE A 436 -34.60 8.51 5.77
C ILE A 436 -35.68 9.60 5.64
N LYS A 437 -36.89 9.24 5.18
CA LYS A 437 -38.00 10.18 5.03
C LYS A 437 -38.41 10.82 6.35
N LYS A 438 -38.57 10.02 7.40
CA LYS A 438 -38.86 10.50 8.77
C LYS A 438 -37.81 11.47 9.29
N SER A 439 -36.53 11.15 9.08
CA SER A 439 -35.39 11.96 9.48
C SER A 439 -35.35 13.29 8.68
N TYR A 440 -35.58 13.22 7.37
CA TYR A 440 -35.66 14.38 6.49
C TYR A 440 -36.79 15.34 6.87
N GLU A 441 -37.97 14.79 7.16
CA GLU A 441 -39.13 15.59 7.63
C GLU A 441 -38.84 16.27 8.97
N LYS A 442 -38.13 15.59 9.88
CA LYS A 442 -37.68 16.14 11.18
C LYS A 442 -36.58 17.19 11.04
N GLY A 443 -35.91 17.26 9.90
CA GLY A 443 -34.73 18.13 9.67
C GLY A 443 -33.40 17.52 10.06
N GLN A 444 -33.35 16.25 10.42
CA GLN A 444 -32.14 15.53 10.82
C GLN A 444 -31.32 15.17 9.60
N PRO A 445 -30.03 15.52 9.53
CA PRO A 445 -29.14 15.05 8.47
C PRO A 445 -28.88 13.54 8.57
N VAL A 446 -28.81 12.86 7.42
CA VAL A 446 -28.62 11.42 7.32
C VAL A 446 -27.43 11.10 6.44
N LEU A 447 -26.51 10.28 6.96
CA LEU A 447 -25.43 9.65 6.20
C LEU A 447 -25.73 8.16 6.08
N VAL A 448 -25.91 7.68 4.85
CA VAL A 448 -26.20 6.29 4.55
C VAL A 448 -24.92 5.59 4.05
N GLY A 449 -24.46 4.59 4.77
CA GLY A 449 -23.34 3.74 4.37
C GLY A 449 -23.80 2.52 3.57
N THR A 450 -23.20 2.29 2.40
CA THR A 450 -23.43 1.12 1.55
C THR A 450 -22.12 0.39 1.30
N VAL A 451 -22.15 -0.92 1.09
CA VAL A 451 -20.92 -1.73 0.87
C VAL A 451 -20.47 -1.76 -0.58
N SER A 452 -21.32 -1.41 -1.54
CA SER A 452 -20.95 -1.42 -2.97
C SER A 452 -21.55 -0.25 -3.74
N ILE A 453 -20.95 0.04 -4.90
CA ILE A 453 -21.43 1.08 -5.83
C ILE A 453 -22.84 0.74 -6.31
N ASP A 454 -23.11 -0.51 -6.68
CA ASP A 454 -24.42 -0.97 -7.16
C ASP A 454 -25.54 -0.72 -6.16
N LYS A 455 -25.28 -1.04 -4.88
CA LYS A 455 -26.25 -0.81 -3.80
C LYS A 455 -26.47 0.68 -3.55
N SER A 456 -25.43 1.49 -3.67
CA SER A 456 -25.49 2.95 -3.61
C SER A 456 -26.37 3.53 -4.74
N GLU A 457 -26.14 3.09 -5.99
CA GLU A 457 -26.92 3.54 -7.15
C GLU A 457 -28.39 3.06 -7.10
N ARG A 458 -28.60 1.81 -6.62
CA ARG A 458 -29.95 1.27 -6.41
C ARG A 458 -30.72 2.07 -5.37
N LEU A 459 -30.10 2.40 -4.24
CA LEU A 459 -30.72 3.23 -3.21
C LEU A 459 -31.01 4.65 -3.73
N SER A 460 -30.08 5.24 -4.47
CA SER A 460 -30.27 6.55 -5.11
C SER A 460 -31.51 6.56 -6.02
N LYS A 461 -31.65 5.58 -6.92
CA LYS A 461 -32.84 5.45 -7.77
C LYS A 461 -34.16 5.32 -6.99
N LEU A 462 -34.11 4.68 -5.82
CA LEU A 462 -35.27 4.53 -4.96
C LEU A 462 -35.61 5.84 -4.23
N LEU A 463 -34.63 6.60 -3.79
CA LEU A 463 -34.82 7.92 -3.19
C LEU A 463 -35.31 8.95 -4.20
N ASP A 464 -34.87 8.90 -5.47
CA ASP A 464 -35.42 9.71 -6.57
C ASP A 464 -36.91 9.45 -6.75
N LYS A 465 -37.33 8.17 -6.75
CA LYS A 465 -38.75 7.80 -6.81
C LYS A 465 -39.54 8.33 -5.62
N ALA A 466 -38.93 8.34 -4.43
CA ALA A 466 -39.50 8.91 -3.21
C ALA A 466 -39.47 10.45 -3.17
N LYS A 467 -38.83 11.11 -4.16
CA LYS A 467 -38.63 12.55 -4.26
C LYS A 467 -37.88 13.14 -3.05
N ILE A 468 -36.92 12.42 -2.52
CA ILE A 468 -36.06 12.88 -1.42
C ILE A 468 -34.74 13.40 -2.05
N PRO A 469 -34.42 14.70 -1.91
CA PRO A 469 -33.15 15.25 -2.36
C PRO A 469 -31.99 14.57 -1.65
N HIS A 470 -30.99 14.09 -2.40
CA HIS A 470 -29.84 13.41 -1.83
C HIS A 470 -28.59 13.59 -2.69
N GLN A 471 -27.44 13.33 -2.11
CA GLN A 471 -26.16 13.30 -2.81
C GLN A 471 -25.56 11.91 -2.71
N VAL A 472 -24.89 11.46 -3.79
CA VAL A 472 -24.25 10.15 -3.84
C VAL A 472 -22.73 10.33 -3.94
N LEU A 473 -22.04 9.68 -3.05
CA LEU A 473 -20.60 9.64 -2.98
C LEU A 473 -20.13 8.21 -3.20
N ASN A 474 -19.49 7.97 -4.34
CA ASN A 474 -18.91 6.68 -4.69
C ASN A 474 -17.61 6.90 -5.49
N ALA A 475 -16.88 5.82 -5.76
CA ALA A 475 -15.60 5.84 -6.47
C ALA A 475 -15.63 6.54 -7.86
N LYS A 476 -16.82 6.74 -8.45
CA LYS A 476 -16.97 7.45 -9.72
C LYS A 476 -16.79 8.97 -9.59
N TYR A 477 -16.99 9.54 -8.38
CA TYR A 477 -16.99 10.98 -8.10
C TYR A 477 -15.90 11.41 -7.10
N HIS A 478 -14.76 10.78 -7.17
CA HIS A 478 -13.66 10.92 -6.22
C HIS A 478 -13.21 12.36 -5.95
N GLU A 479 -13.14 13.19 -6.99
CA GLU A 479 -12.69 14.59 -6.92
C GLU A 479 -13.61 15.47 -6.06
N LYS A 480 -14.87 15.08 -5.90
CA LYS A 480 -15.89 15.81 -5.11
C LYS A 480 -16.15 15.22 -3.73
N GLU A 481 -15.38 14.20 -3.36
CA GLU A 481 -15.59 13.43 -2.13
C GLU A 481 -15.56 14.31 -0.87
N ALA A 482 -14.46 15.03 -0.67
CA ALA A 482 -14.28 15.91 0.49
C ALA A 482 -15.36 17.01 0.56
N GLU A 483 -15.78 17.50 -0.60
CA GLU A 483 -16.78 18.53 -0.74
C GLU A 483 -18.17 18.06 -0.30
N ILE A 484 -18.60 16.89 -0.77
CA ILE A 484 -19.90 16.31 -0.46
C ILE A 484 -19.98 15.97 1.03
N ILE A 485 -18.93 15.35 1.56
CA ILE A 485 -18.87 14.97 2.98
C ILE A 485 -18.86 16.19 3.89
N ALA A 486 -18.18 17.26 3.54
CA ALA A 486 -18.16 18.49 4.33
C ALA A 486 -19.57 19.09 4.52
N GLN A 487 -20.49 18.81 3.60
CA GLN A 487 -21.88 19.31 3.66
C GLN A 487 -22.89 18.28 4.18
N ALA A 488 -22.44 17.05 4.50
CA ALA A 488 -23.34 15.99 4.98
C ALA A 488 -23.99 16.30 6.35
N GLY A 489 -23.44 17.25 7.11
CA GLY A 489 -24.00 17.71 8.39
C GLY A 489 -25.05 18.82 8.30
N LYS A 490 -25.42 19.30 7.11
CA LYS A 490 -26.43 20.34 6.90
C LYS A 490 -27.84 19.90 7.29
N TYR A 491 -28.67 20.84 7.64
CA TYR A 491 -30.09 20.62 7.91
C TYR A 491 -30.79 19.94 6.73
N LYS A 492 -31.44 18.81 6.96
CA LYS A 492 -32.10 17.97 5.93
C LYS A 492 -31.15 17.35 4.89
N ALA A 493 -29.86 17.36 5.08
CA ALA A 493 -28.96 16.70 4.13
C ALA A 493 -29.17 15.18 4.16
N VAL A 494 -29.21 14.56 2.97
CA VAL A 494 -29.17 13.10 2.80
C VAL A 494 -28.00 12.76 1.90
N THR A 495 -27.03 12.03 2.44
CA THR A 495 -25.83 11.66 1.72
C THR A 495 -25.68 10.13 1.72
N ILE A 496 -25.55 9.54 0.54
CA ILE A 496 -25.23 8.11 0.38
C ILE A 496 -23.73 8.02 0.12
N ALA A 497 -23.02 7.25 0.92
CA ALA A 497 -21.59 7.04 0.76
C ALA A 497 -21.29 5.55 0.65
N THR A 498 -20.46 5.17 -0.33
CA THR A 498 -19.90 3.82 -0.38
C THR A 498 -18.76 3.74 0.62
N ASN A 499 -18.78 2.67 1.40
CA ASN A 499 -17.76 2.28 2.36
C ASN A 499 -17.10 3.47 3.09
N MET A 500 -15.80 3.60 3.11
CA MET A 500 -15.07 4.60 3.89
C MET A 500 -14.91 5.96 3.19
N ALA A 501 -15.77 6.30 2.22
CA ALA A 501 -15.71 7.59 1.55
C ALA A 501 -15.70 8.76 2.56
N GLY A 502 -14.79 9.72 2.36
CA GLY A 502 -14.57 10.86 3.27
C GLY A 502 -13.82 10.52 4.57
N ARG A 503 -13.07 9.42 4.65
CA ARG A 503 -12.18 9.14 5.79
C ARG A 503 -11.15 10.27 5.93
N GLY A 504 -10.86 10.67 7.18
CA GLY A 504 -9.99 11.83 7.46
C GLY A 504 -10.65 13.20 7.28
N THR A 505 -11.91 13.25 6.80
CA THR A 505 -12.67 14.49 6.69
C THR A 505 -13.72 14.57 7.79
N ASP A 506 -13.79 15.68 8.51
CA ASP A 506 -14.76 15.90 9.57
C ASP A 506 -16.12 16.35 9.00
N ILE A 507 -17.20 15.78 9.55
CA ILE A 507 -18.58 16.22 9.29
C ILE A 507 -18.99 17.18 10.40
N ILE A 508 -19.11 18.44 10.05
CA ILE A 508 -19.50 19.50 10.98
C ILE A 508 -21.02 19.68 10.89
N LEU A 509 -21.71 19.68 12.05
CA LEU A 509 -23.15 19.91 12.10
C LEU A 509 -23.46 21.37 11.67
N GLY A 510 -24.45 21.54 10.78
CA GLY A 510 -24.80 22.82 10.18
C GLY A 510 -24.08 23.08 8.85
N GLY A 511 -23.04 22.32 8.50
CA GLY A 511 -22.25 22.47 7.28
C GLY A 511 -20.85 23.04 7.54
N ASN A 512 -20.08 23.21 6.46
CA ASN A 512 -18.70 23.70 6.50
C ASN A 512 -18.61 25.06 5.78
N SER A 513 -18.25 26.12 6.52
CA SER A 513 -18.11 27.48 6.01
C SER A 513 -16.95 27.63 5.02
N GLU A 514 -15.84 26.97 5.28
CA GLU A 514 -14.68 27.02 4.39
C GLU A 514 -15.01 26.47 3.00
N TYR A 515 -15.78 25.36 2.96
CA TYR A 515 -16.21 24.78 1.69
C TYR A 515 -17.14 25.73 0.92
N LEU A 516 -18.08 26.39 1.61
CA LEU A 516 -18.98 27.37 0.97
C LEU A 516 -18.17 28.55 0.43
N ALA A 517 -17.20 29.05 1.19
CA ALA A 517 -16.31 30.11 0.77
C ALA A 517 -15.48 29.69 -0.47
N LYS A 518 -14.89 28.47 -0.49
CA LYS A 518 -14.21 27.93 -1.66
C LYS A 518 -15.11 27.84 -2.89
N THR A 519 -16.36 27.41 -2.70
CA THR A 519 -17.35 27.30 -3.79
C THR A 519 -17.67 28.65 -4.39
N ASP A 520 -17.77 29.70 -3.58
CA ASP A 520 -17.98 31.05 -4.08
C ASP A 520 -16.73 31.61 -4.78
N MET A 521 -15.55 31.35 -4.24
CA MET A 521 -14.29 31.76 -4.88
C MET A 521 -14.10 31.11 -6.24
N ARG A 522 -14.54 29.84 -6.46
CA ARG A 522 -14.48 29.16 -7.78
C ARG A 522 -15.24 29.89 -8.89
N LYS A 523 -16.13 30.79 -8.55
CA LYS A 523 -16.83 31.64 -9.55
C LYS A 523 -15.92 32.73 -10.11
N LYS A 524 -14.82 33.07 -9.39
CA LYS A 524 -13.92 34.18 -9.72
C LYS A 524 -12.49 33.77 -10.00
N TYR A 525 -12.02 32.67 -9.38
CA TYR A 525 -10.62 32.26 -9.34
C TYR A 525 -10.45 30.84 -9.84
N THR A 526 -9.24 30.54 -10.34
CA THR A 526 -8.87 29.17 -10.74
C THR A 526 -8.68 28.28 -9.50
N PHE A 527 -8.60 26.98 -9.73
CA PHE A 527 -8.36 26.01 -8.66
C PHE A 527 -7.04 26.28 -7.92
N GLU A 528 -5.97 26.54 -8.67
CA GLU A 528 -4.63 26.85 -8.14
C GLU A 528 -4.64 28.11 -7.27
N GLU A 529 -5.30 29.17 -7.75
CA GLU A 529 -5.44 30.43 -7.00
C GLU A 529 -6.22 30.29 -5.69
N ILE A 530 -7.19 29.36 -5.66
CA ILE A 530 -7.94 29.04 -4.44
C ILE A 530 -7.10 28.20 -3.49
N GLU A 531 -6.33 27.25 -4.00
CA GLU A 531 -5.37 26.50 -3.19
C GLU A 531 -4.36 27.43 -2.52
N GLU A 532 -3.76 28.36 -3.27
CA GLU A 532 -2.87 29.39 -2.72
C GLU A 532 -3.53 30.27 -1.67
N ALA A 533 -4.79 30.65 -1.90
CA ALA A 533 -5.57 31.46 -0.96
C ALA A 533 -5.93 30.70 0.33
N THR A 534 -6.07 29.39 0.26
CA THR A 534 -6.43 28.53 1.40
C THR A 534 -5.22 27.82 2.01
N ALA A 535 -4.06 27.87 1.34
CA ALA A 535 -2.82 27.34 1.87
C ALA A 535 -2.36 28.10 3.13
N PHE A 536 -1.68 27.37 3.99
CA PHE A 536 -1.24 27.91 5.28
C PHE A 536 0.21 28.42 5.24
N ASN A 537 0.92 28.30 4.11
CA ASN A 537 2.29 28.82 3.94
C ASN A 537 2.33 30.34 4.08
N GLU A 538 3.43 30.86 4.58
CA GLU A 538 3.71 32.32 4.58
C GLU A 538 4.01 32.78 3.16
N THR A 539 3.50 33.96 2.81
CA THR A 539 3.73 34.59 1.51
C THR A 539 3.70 36.08 1.63
N ASP A 540 4.57 36.78 0.88
CA ASP A 540 4.58 38.23 0.75
C ASP A 540 3.85 38.71 -0.51
N ASP A 541 3.24 37.80 -1.29
CA ASP A 541 2.49 38.17 -2.49
C ASP A 541 1.17 38.85 -2.11
N GLU A 542 1.07 40.16 -2.40
CA GLU A 542 -0.11 40.97 -2.11
C GLU A 542 -1.39 40.41 -2.71
N LYS A 543 -1.32 39.73 -3.86
CA LYS A 543 -2.51 39.13 -4.49
C LYS A 543 -2.99 37.92 -3.74
N ILE A 544 -2.06 37.08 -3.28
CA ILE A 544 -2.39 35.91 -2.46
C ILE A 544 -2.94 36.37 -1.11
N LEU A 545 -2.32 37.37 -0.49
CA LEU A 545 -2.79 37.95 0.77
C LEU A 545 -4.20 38.53 0.65
N ALA A 546 -4.48 39.28 -0.42
CA ALA A 546 -5.82 39.81 -0.67
C ALA A 546 -6.87 38.71 -0.86
N ARG A 547 -6.54 37.63 -1.59
CA ARG A 547 -7.42 36.45 -1.74
C ARG A 547 -7.63 35.73 -0.42
N ARG A 548 -6.60 35.61 0.43
CA ARG A 548 -6.71 35.04 1.78
C ARG A 548 -7.66 35.84 2.65
N GLU A 549 -7.60 37.19 2.55
CA GLU A 549 -8.51 38.04 3.30
C GLU A 549 -9.96 37.92 2.78
N GLU A 550 -10.17 37.86 1.46
CA GLU A 550 -11.48 37.61 0.86
C GLU A 550 -12.02 36.24 1.34
N PHE A 551 -11.20 35.19 1.31
CA PHE A 551 -11.59 33.87 1.83
C PHE A 551 -12.00 33.92 3.30
N ARG A 552 -11.20 34.54 4.17
CA ARG A 552 -11.51 34.67 5.61
C ARG A 552 -12.81 35.46 5.84
N ASN A 553 -13.07 36.49 5.07
CA ASN A 553 -14.29 37.28 5.17
C ASN A 553 -15.52 36.46 4.74
N LEU A 554 -15.39 35.66 3.67
CA LEU A 554 -16.45 34.75 3.25
C LEU A 554 -16.73 33.69 4.33
N VAL A 555 -15.69 33.08 4.91
CA VAL A 555 -15.83 32.11 6.00
C VAL A 555 -16.58 32.71 7.17
N ARG A 556 -16.18 33.90 7.65
CA ARG A 556 -16.88 34.61 8.77
C ARG A 556 -18.34 34.92 8.48
N ASN A 557 -18.68 35.22 7.21
CA ASN A 557 -20.04 35.48 6.82
C ASN A 557 -20.90 34.22 6.84
N TYR A 558 -20.33 33.09 6.40
CA TYR A 558 -21.00 31.79 6.44
C TYR A 558 -21.13 31.23 7.85
N ASP A 559 -20.15 31.44 8.74
CA ASP A 559 -20.18 30.96 10.12
C ASP A 559 -21.42 31.42 10.88
N LYS A 560 -21.84 32.68 10.72
CA LYS A 560 -23.05 33.21 11.37
C LYS A 560 -24.33 32.45 10.98
N GLY A 561 -24.45 32.07 9.72
CA GLY A 561 -25.61 31.29 9.23
C GLY A 561 -25.54 29.82 9.65
N ILE A 562 -24.31 29.27 9.75
CA ILE A 562 -24.10 27.90 10.14
C ILE A 562 -24.37 27.64 11.62
N GLU A 563 -24.10 28.60 12.50
CA GLU A 563 -24.43 28.50 13.93
C GLU A 563 -25.94 28.28 14.16
N ASP A 564 -26.80 29.06 13.47
CA ASP A 564 -28.24 28.89 13.52
C ASP A 564 -28.70 27.54 12.96
N GLU A 565 -28.07 27.10 11.87
CA GLU A 565 -28.37 25.81 11.26
C GLU A 565 -27.92 24.66 12.15
N ARG A 566 -26.75 24.79 12.78
CA ARG A 566 -26.21 23.83 13.75
C ARG A 566 -27.16 23.64 14.94
N ALA A 567 -27.69 24.73 15.48
CA ALA A 567 -28.66 24.66 16.58
C ALA A 567 -29.89 23.82 16.19
N LYS A 568 -30.44 24.04 14.98
CA LYS A 568 -31.60 23.29 14.46
C LYS A 568 -31.26 21.80 14.27
N VAL A 569 -30.04 21.49 13.77
CA VAL A 569 -29.60 20.11 13.59
C VAL A 569 -29.42 19.40 14.94
N ILE A 570 -28.87 20.08 15.95
CA ILE A 570 -28.74 19.56 17.31
C ILE A 570 -30.13 19.28 17.92
N GLU A 571 -31.09 20.17 17.76
CA GLU A 571 -32.46 19.95 18.23
C GLU A 571 -33.14 18.79 17.50
N ALA A 572 -32.88 18.61 16.20
CA ALA A 572 -33.32 17.46 15.42
C ALA A 572 -32.69 16.12 15.85
N GLY A 573 -31.65 16.13 16.67
CA GLY A 573 -30.98 14.92 17.19
C GLY A 573 -29.60 14.67 16.64
N GLY A 574 -28.99 15.65 15.94
CA GLY A 574 -27.64 15.54 15.33
C GLY A 574 -27.62 14.65 14.09
N LEU A 575 -26.43 14.25 13.66
CA LEU A 575 -26.24 13.42 12.48
C LEU A 575 -26.72 11.98 12.74
N LYS A 576 -27.53 11.45 11.82
CA LYS A 576 -27.97 10.06 11.81
C LYS A 576 -27.17 9.23 10.84
N ILE A 577 -26.66 8.10 11.30
CA ILE A 577 -25.95 7.11 10.49
C ILE A 577 -26.89 5.93 10.21
N ILE A 578 -27.04 5.58 8.95
CA ILE A 578 -27.77 4.39 8.52
C ILE A 578 -26.78 3.50 7.77
N GLY A 579 -26.49 2.30 8.32
CA GLY A 579 -25.80 1.25 7.61
C GLY A 579 -26.79 0.37 6.88
N THR A 580 -26.64 0.17 5.58
CA THR A 580 -27.52 -0.71 4.80
C THR A 580 -27.14 -2.17 4.91
N GLU A 581 -25.95 -2.46 5.44
CA GLU A 581 -25.40 -3.79 5.69
C GLU A 581 -24.34 -3.71 6.79
N ARG A 582 -23.96 -4.86 7.34
CA ARG A 582 -22.76 -5.02 8.13
C ARG A 582 -21.59 -5.31 7.21
N HIS A 583 -20.46 -4.67 7.48
CA HIS A 583 -19.21 -4.92 6.78
C HIS A 583 -18.55 -6.22 7.26
N GLU A 584 -17.55 -6.70 6.52
CA GLU A 584 -16.76 -7.88 6.92
C GLU A 584 -16.03 -7.68 8.26
N SER A 585 -15.69 -6.46 8.62
CA SER A 585 -15.01 -6.10 9.88
C SER A 585 -15.89 -5.18 10.74
N ARG A 586 -15.98 -5.50 12.03
CA ARG A 586 -16.65 -4.65 13.06
C ARG A 586 -15.99 -3.27 13.15
N ARG A 587 -14.73 -3.19 12.85
CA ARG A 587 -13.94 -1.95 12.83
C ARG A 587 -14.53 -0.95 11.84
N ILE A 588 -14.82 -1.37 10.63
CA ILE A 588 -15.45 -0.54 9.58
C ILE A 588 -16.82 -0.03 10.03
N ASP A 589 -17.64 -0.89 10.63
CA ASP A 589 -18.92 -0.48 11.21
C ASP A 589 -18.76 0.59 12.30
N ASN A 590 -17.75 0.45 13.16
CA ASN A 590 -17.44 1.42 14.21
C ASN A 590 -16.93 2.76 13.64
N GLN A 591 -16.16 2.72 12.55
CA GLN A 591 -15.73 3.93 11.84
C GLN A 591 -16.91 4.67 11.22
N LEU A 592 -17.86 3.93 10.63
CA LEU A 592 -19.09 4.53 10.10
C LEU A 592 -19.92 5.17 11.23
N ARG A 593 -20.13 4.44 12.33
CA ARG A 593 -20.81 5.01 13.52
C ARG A 593 -20.08 6.23 14.06
N GLY A 594 -18.76 6.21 14.07
CA GLY A 594 -17.89 7.29 14.56
C GLY A 594 -17.98 8.59 13.77
N ARG A 595 -18.66 8.59 12.63
CA ARG A 595 -18.97 9.83 11.90
C ARG A 595 -19.95 10.75 12.62
N ALA A 596 -20.79 10.21 13.52
CA ALA A 596 -21.73 10.96 14.32
C ALA A 596 -21.34 10.99 15.81
N GLY A 597 -21.82 12.00 16.53
CA GLY A 597 -21.62 12.12 17.99
C GLY A 597 -20.21 12.55 18.39
N ARG A 598 -19.61 13.50 17.67
CA ARG A 598 -18.26 14.02 17.91
C ARG A 598 -18.28 15.11 18.98
N GLN A 599 -17.26 15.19 19.81
CA GLN A 599 -17.08 16.22 20.85
C GLN A 599 -18.33 16.50 21.71
N GLY A 600 -19.09 15.42 22.02
CA GLY A 600 -20.32 15.53 22.81
C GLY A 600 -21.56 15.99 22.03
N ASP A 601 -21.51 16.09 20.71
CA ASP A 601 -22.69 16.35 19.88
C ASP A 601 -23.67 15.15 19.94
N PRO A 602 -25.01 15.39 19.83
CA PRO A 602 -25.96 14.30 19.70
C PRO A 602 -25.82 13.60 18.35
N GLY A 603 -26.27 12.37 18.28
CA GLY A 603 -26.25 11.58 17.05
C GLY A 603 -27.00 10.25 17.25
N GLU A 604 -27.26 9.57 16.14
CA GLU A 604 -27.92 8.27 16.14
C GLU A 604 -27.27 7.36 15.11
N SER A 605 -27.15 6.07 15.40
CA SER A 605 -26.73 5.07 14.41
C SER A 605 -27.62 3.85 14.43
N ARG A 606 -27.89 3.30 13.24
CA ARG A 606 -28.64 2.04 13.08
C ARG A 606 -28.21 1.29 11.83
N PHE A 607 -28.13 -0.04 11.92
CA PHE A 607 -27.90 -0.92 10.78
C PHE A 607 -29.14 -1.68 10.39
N TYR A 608 -29.39 -1.76 9.07
CA TYR A 608 -30.44 -2.49 8.43
C TYR A 608 -29.83 -3.68 7.67
N ILE A 609 -30.21 -4.89 8.01
CA ILE A 609 -29.58 -6.13 7.54
C ILE A 609 -30.63 -6.96 6.81
N SER A 610 -30.26 -7.66 5.76
CA SER A 610 -31.06 -8.66 5.08
C SER A 610 -30.39 -10.03 5.15
N LEU A 611 -31.19 -11.11 5.11
CA LEU A 611 -30.63 -12.45 4.95
C LEU A 611 -30.00 -12.67 3.55
N ASP A 612 -30.32 -11.79 2.60
CA ASP A 612 -29.73 -11.78 1.26
C ASP A 612 -28.39 -11.06 1.22
N ASP A 613 -27.95 -10.40 2.30
CA ASP A 613 -26.65 -9.74 2.34
C ASP A 613 -25.50 -10.76 2.33
N ASP A 614 -24.40 -10.45 1.64
CA ASP A 614 -23.31 -11.40 1.38
C ASP A 614 -22.72 -11.98 2.68
N LEU A 615 -22.53 -11.15 3.71
CA LEU A 615 -22.07 -11.62 5.03
C LEU A 615 -23.02 -12.66 5.63
N MET A 616 -24.34 -12.47 5.44
CA MET A 616 -25.35 -13.37 5.99
C MET A 616 -25.45 -14.66 5.17
N LYS A 617 -25.31 -14.62 3.85
CA LYS A 617 -25.27 -15.82 2.98
C LYS A 617 -24.05 -16.69 3.29
N ILE A 618 -22.87 -16.07 3.41
CA ILE A 618 -21.60 -16.80 3.53
C ILE A 618 -21.39 -17.33 4.97
N PHE A 619 -21.76 -16.56 5.99
CA PHE A 619 -21.42 -16.86 7.38
C PHE A 619 -22.61 -16.94 8.34
N GLY A 620 -23.80 -16.52 7.90
CA GLY A 620 -25.01 -16.50 8.72
C GLY A 620 -25.65 -17.87 8.96
N GLY A 621 -25.33 -18.83 8.12
CA GLY A 621 -25.70 -20.23 8.21
C GLY A 621 -27.21 -20.54 8.15
N SER A 622 -27.51 -21.79 7.85
CA SER A 622 -28.88 -22.34 7.75
C SER A 622 -29.75 -22.15 9.00
N ILE A 623 -29.17 -21.81 10.16
CA ILE A 623 -29.88 -21.65 11.44
C ILE A 623 -30.85 -20.48 11.39
N ILE A 624 -30.38 -19.31 10.88
CA ILE A 624 -31.21 -18.11 10.84
C ILE A 624 -32.32 -18.28 9.80
N THR A 625 -32.03 -18.86 8.66
CA THR A 625 -33.00 -19.14 7.59
C THR A 625 -34.05 -20.14 8.07
N LYS A 626 -33.65 -21.17 8.82
CA LYS A 626 -34.57 -22.15 9.46
C LYS A 626 -35.47 -21.49 10.50
N VAL A 627 -34.95 -20.57 11.31
CA VAL A 627 -35.74 -19.83 12.30
C VAL A 627 -36.74 -18.91 11.59
N TYR A 628 -36.32 -18.19 10.55
CA TYR A 628 -37.15 -17.28 9.77
C TYR A 628 -38.32 -18.01 9.09
N ASN A 629 -38.03 -19.17 8.47
CA ASN A 629 -39.01 -20.00 7.79
C ASN A 629 -40.03 -20.63 8.78
N LYS A 630 -39.61 -20.87 10.04
CA LYS A 630 -40.50 -21.40 11.09
C LYS A 630 -41.45 -20.33 11.65
N ILE A 631 -41.09 -19.08 11.67
CA ILE A 631 -41.87 -17.98 12.28
C ILE A 631 -42.96 -17.48 11.32
N GLY A 632 -42.90 -17.79 10.00
CA GLY A 632 -43.93 -17.40 9.02
C GLY A 632 -44.09 -15.88 8.84
N VAL A 633 -43.01 -15.12 8.96
CA VAL A 633 -42.98 -13.67 8.92
C VAL A 633 -43.12 -13.14 7.48
N SER A 634 -43.93 -12.10 7.26
CA SER A 634 -44.04 -11.43 5.96
C SER A 634 -42.74 -10.70 5.60
N ASP A 635 -42.47 -10.53 4.30
CA ASP A 635 -41.20 -9.98 3.77
C ASP A 635 -40.85 -8.57 4.28
N ASP A 636 -41.83 -7.78 4.65
CA ASP A 636 -41.70 -6.39 5.14
C ASP A 636 -41.66 -6.30 6.68
N MET A 637 -41.73 -7.41 7.41
CA MET A 637 -41.80 -7.39 8.87
C MET A 637 -40.40 -7.36 9.48
N PRO A 638 -40.04 -6.31 10.25
CA PRO A 638 -38.75 -6.24 10.90
C PRO A 638 -38.63 -7.19 12.09
N ILE A 639 -37.48 -7.80 12.28
CA ILE A 639 -37.14 -8.53 13.48
C ILE A 639 -36.03 -7.82 14.23
N GLU A 640 -36.37 -7.30 15.40
CA GLU A 640 -35.42 -6.81 16.37
C GLU A 640 -35.12 -7.91 17.39
N SER A 641 -33.94 -8.52 17.33
CA SER A 641 -33.53 -9.57 18.25
C SER A 641 -32.08 -9.44 18.63
N ARG A 642 -31.79 -9.33 19.91
CA ARG A 642 -30.42 -9.34 20.45
C ARG A 642 -29.67 -10.63 20.13
N ILE A 643 -30.40 -11.75 19.92
CA ILE A 643 -29.79 -13.03 19.55
C ILE A 643 -29.27 -12.92 18.12
N LEU A 644 -30.06 -12.37 17.20
CA LEU A 644 -29.66 -12.21 15.80
C LEU A 644 -28.49 -11.22 15.66
N THR A 645 -28.51 -10.11 16.37
CA THR A 645 -27.34 -9.18 16.41
C THR A 645 -26.06 -9.87 16.87
N ARG A 646 -26.15 -10.72 17.90
CA ARG A 646 -24.97 -11.52 18.36
C ARG A 646 -24.53 -12.53 17.32
N THR A 647 -25.44 -13.11 16.54
CA THR A 647 -25.07 -14.05 15.48
C THR A 647 -24.34 -13.32 14.36
N VAL A 648 -24.80 -12.13 13.96
CA VAL A 648 -24.09 -11.29 12.99
C VAL A 648 -22.69 -10.92 13.48
N GLU A 649 -22.56 -10.48 14.73
CA GLU A 649 -21.25 -10.19 15.34
C GLU A 649 -20.34 -11.44 15.39
N SER A 650 -20.90 -12.62 15.62
CA SER A 650 -20.15 -13.87 15.58
C SER A 650 -19.68 -14.21 14.17
N SER A 651 -20.52 -13.95 13.16
CA SER A 651 -20.16 -14.11 11.75
C SER A 651 -19.02 -13.16 11.35
N GLN A 652 -19.10 -11.88 11.72
CA GLN A 652 -18.01 -10.92 11.50
C GLN A 652 -16.70 -11.37 12.16
N LYS A 653 -16.75 -11.87 13.41
CA LYS A 653 -15.55 -12.41 14.09
C LYS A 653 -14.93 -13.59 13.36
N LYS A 654 -15.73 -14.46 12.73
CA LYS A 654 -15.21 -15.56 11.92
C LYS A 654 -14.50 -15.04 10.66
N VAL A 655 -15.07 -14.03 10.00
CA VAL A 655 -14.44 -13.38 8.83
C VAL A 655 -13.14 -12.68 9.22
N GLU A 656 -13.17 -11.88 10.29
CA GLU A 656 -11.99 -11.21 10.84
C GLU A 656 -10.88 -12.23 11.16
N GLY A 657 -11.20 -13.31 11.87
CA GLY A 657 -10.25 -14.37 12.18
C GLY A 657 -9.68 -15.07 10.96
N ARG A 658 -10.50 -15.31 9.90
CA ARG A 658 -10.02 -15.85 8.64
C ARG A 658 -9.09 -14.89 7.93
N ASN A 659 -9.46 -13.63 7.83
CA ASN A 659 -8.64 -12.59 7.20
C ASN A 659 -7.31 -12.41 7.94
N PHE A 660 -7.32 -12.45 9.26
CA PHE A 660 -6.11 -12.47 10.08
C PHE A 660 -5.23 -13.68 9.77
N SER A 661 -5.81 -14.89 9.69
CA SER A 661 -5.05 -16.09 9.33
C SER A 661 -4.41 -15.99 7.95
N ILE A 662 -5.12 -15.43 6.97
CA ILE A 662 -4.57 -15.19 5.62
C ILE A 662 -3.38 -14.23 5.69
N ARG A 663 -3.52 -13.07 6.37
CA ARG A 663 -2.42 -12.10 6.53
C ARG A 663 -1.23 -12.71 7.27
N LYS A 664 -1.48 -13.50 8.32
CA LYS A 664 -0.44 -14.20 9.08
C LYS A 664 0.31 -15.21 8.21
N ASN A 665 -0.39 -15.96 7.36
CA ASN A 665 0.24 -16.89 6.43
C ASN A 665 1.10 -16.15 5.40
N VAL A 666 0.59 -15.07 4.79
CA VAL A 666 1.36 -14.24 3.87
C VAL A 666 2.64 -13.72 4.54
N LEU A 667 2.52 -13.22 5.77
CA LEU A 667 3.66 -12.74 6.53
C LEU A 667 4.68 -13.85 6.83
N GLN A 668 4.25 -15.08 7.15
CA GLN A 668 5.16 -16.19 7.42
C GLN A 668 6.06 -16.52 6.22
N TYR A 669 5.51 -16.47 5.00
CA TYR A 669 6.29 -16.61 3.77
C TYR A 669 7.20 -15.38 3.53
N ASP A 670 6.67 -14.18 3.68
CA ASP A 670 7.46 -12.96 3.45
C ASP A 670 8.54 -12.75 4.53
N ASP A 671 8.39 -13.25 5.74
CA ASP A 671 9.42 -13.22 6.78
C ASP A 671 10.68 -14.01 6.37
N VAL A 672 10.53 -15.06 5.55
CA VAL A 672 11.70 -15.80 4.99
C VAL A 672 12.42 -14.90 3.99
N MET A 673 11.67 -14.34 3.03
CA MET A 673 12.21 -13.40 2.06
C MET A 673 12.79 -12.15 2.72
N ASN A 674 12.16 -11.65 3.79
CA ASN A 674 12.63 -10.46 4.48
C ASN A 674 13.98 -10.65 5.17
N LYS A 675 14.24 -11.82 5.74
CA LYS A 675 15.56 -12.15 6.31
C LYS A 675 16.65 -12.11 5.25
N GLN A 676 16.39 -12.69 4.09
CA GLN A 676 17.29 -12.68 2.95
C GLN A 676 17.47 -11.26 2.40
N ARG A 677 16.37 -10.50 2.25
CA ARG A 677 16.37 -9.09 1.81
C ARG A 677 17.25 -8.23 2.72
N VAL A 678 17.11 -8.35 4.03
CA VAL A 678 17.90 -7.57 5.00
C VAL A 678 19.40 -7.86 4.83
N ILE A 679 19.79 -9.11 4.59
CA ILE A 679 21.19 -9.50 4.37
C ILE A 679 21.70 -8.86 3.08
N ILE A 680 21.00 -9.05 1.96
CA ILE A 680 21.41 -8.53 0.65
C ILE A 680 21.44 -7.00 0.64
N TYR A 681 20.42 -6.33 1.18
CA TYR A 681 20.36 -4.87 1.21
C TYR A 681 21.42 -4.27 2.14
N LYS A 682 21.77 -4.97 3.23
CA LYS A 682 22.89 -4.57 4.09
C LYS A 682 24.21 -4.68 3.33
N GLN A 683 24.49 -5.81 2.69
CA GLN A 683 25.71 -6.01 1.88
C GLN A 683 25.77 -4.98 0.75
N ARG A 684 24.65 -4.77 0.06
CA ARG A 684 24.54 -3.76 -0.99
C ARG A 684 24.84 -2.36 -0.48
N ARG A 685 24.38 -2.03 0.74
CA ARG A 685 24.65 -0.75 1.38
C ARG A 685 26.13 -0.60 1.76
N GLU A 686 26.77 -1.66 2.25
CA GLU A 686 28.20 -1.68 2.54
C GLU A 686 29.02 -1.43 1.27
N VAL A 687 28.64 -2.04 0.14
CA VAL A 687 29.26 -1.77 -1.17
C VAL A 687 29.03 -0.34 -1.63
N LEU A 688 27.83 0.22 -1.41
CA LEU A 688 27.48 1.58 -1.81
C LEU A 688 28.19 2.65 -0.96
N ASP A 689 28.39 2.37 0.35
CA ASP A 689 29.03 3.28 1.31
C ASP A 689 30.57 3.11 1.34
N GLY A 690 31.10 1.99 0.86
CA GLY A 690 32.51 1.66 0.88
C GLY A 690 33.30 2.36 -0.23
N ASP A 691 34.43 2.97 0.14
CA ASP A 691 35.35 3.59 -0.82
C ASP A 691 36.33 2.57 -1.43
N ASN A 692 36.49 1.43 -0.80
CA ASN A 692 37.46 0.39 -1.21
C ASN A 692 36.94 -1.01 -0.87
N LEU A 693 36.71 -1.80 -1.91
CA LEU A 693 36.19 -3.19 -1.83
C LEU A 693 37.27 -4.24 -2.02
N THR A 694 38.56 -3.88 -1.94
CA THR A 694 39.67 -4.80 -2.24
C THR A 694 39.67 -6.04 -1.34
N GLU A 695 39.38 -5.87 -0.06
CA GLU A 695 39.35 -6.97 0.91
C GLU A 695 38.13 -7.88 0.64
N GLU A 696 36.99 -7.32 0.36
CA GLU A 696 35.77 -8.06 0.03
C GLU A 696 35.92 -8.88 -1.26
N ILE A 697 36.51 -8.27 -2.30
CA ILE A 697 36.79 -8.99 -3.57
C ILE A 697 37.82 -10.07 -3.34
N GLY A 698 38.85 -9.82 -2.50
CA GLY A 698 39.82 -10.84 -2.10
C GLY A 698 39.14 -12.05 -1.43
N ASN A 699 38.23 -11.80 -0.50
CA ASN A 699 37.46 -12.85 0.16
C ASN A 699 36.52 -13.60 -0.82
N MET A 700 35.95 -12.90 -1.82
CA MET A 700 35.19 -13.57 -2.88
C MET A 700 36.05 -14.51 -3.73
N ILE A 701 37.27 -14.10 -4.11
CA ILE A 701 38.23 -14.91 -4.83
C ILE A 701 38.55 -16.18 -4.02
N ASP A 702 38.83 -16.02 -2.72
CA ASP A 702 39.14 -17.14 -1.82
C ASP A 702 37.96 -18.11 -1.72
N SER A 703 36.75 -17.58 -1.55
CA SER A 703 35.51 -18.37 -1.47
C SER A 703 35.29 -19.21 -2.73
N VAL A 704 35.39 -18.56 -3.90
CA VAL A 704 35.17 -19.21 -5.20
C VAL A 704 36.19 -20.31 -5.45
N ILE A 705 37.49 -20.07 -5.18
CA ILE A 705 38.53 -21.04 -5.36
C ILE A 705 38.37 -22.25 -4.42
N ASN A 706 38.06 -21.98 -3.14
CA ASN A 706 37.84 -23.04 -2.16
C ASN A 706 36.58 -23.88 -2.47
N THR A 707 35.64 -23.37 -3.24
CA THR A 707 34.45 -24.10 -3.67
C THR A 707 34.67 -24.87 -4.97
N ILE A 708 35.37 -24.30 -5.95
CA ILE A 708 35.58 -24.93 -7.26
C ILE A 708 36.54 -26.11 -7.16
N VAL A 709 37.73 -25.96 -6.54
CA VAL A 709 38.77 -27.00 -6.58
C VAL A 709 38.29 -28.33 -6.00
N PRO A 710 37.60 -28.42 -4.86
CA PRO A 710 37.12 -29.71 -4.33
C PRO A 710 36.07 -30.41 -5.20
N GLN A 711 35.38 -29.70 -6.11
CA GLN A 711 34.44 -30.31 -7.03
C GLN A 711 35.14 -31.17 -8.10
N TYR A 712 36.34 -30.79 -8.49
CA TYR A 712 37.12 -31.46 -9.52
C TYR A 712 38.24 -32.39 -8.95
N ILE A 713 38.73 -32.08 -7.75
CA ILE A 713 39.80 -32.85 -7.09
C ILE A 713 39.26 -33.37 -5.77
N THR A 714 38.95 -34.67 -5.75
CA THR A 714 38.56 -35.44 -4.56
C THR A 714 39.61 -36.47 -4.25
N ASN A 715 39.53 -37.10 -3.07
CA ASN A 715 40.41 -38.21 -2.70
C ASN A 715 40.31 -39.40 -3.65
N ASP A 716 39.16 -39.59 -4.31
CA ASP A 716 38.85 -40.72 -5.15
C ASP A 716 38.91 -40.45 -6.67
N SER A 717 38.85 -39.18 -7.07
CA SER A 717 38.81 -38.77 -8.48
C SER A 717 39.48 -37.42 -8.70
N LYS A 718 40.25 -37.29 -9.79
CA LYS A 718 40.87 -36.04 -10.22
C LYS A 718 40.53 -35.75 -11.67
N ASP A 719 39.56 -34.80 -11.88
CA ASP A 719 39.25 -34.28 -13.21
C ASP A 719 40.10 -33.03 -13.51
N ILE A 720 41.32 -33.27 -13.96
CA ILE A 720 42.28 -32.19 -14.23
C ILE A 720 41.90 -31.36 -15.46
N GLU A 721 41.27 -31.95 -16.47
CA GLU A 721 40.91 -31.26 -17.70
C GLU A 721 39.66 -30.38 -17.47
N GLY A 722 38.68 -30.88 -16.71
CA GLY A 722 37.53 -30.06 -16.25
C GLY A 722 37.98 -28.87 -15.42
N LEU A 723 38.87 -29.09 -14.44
CA LEU A 723 39.42 -28.03 -13.59
C LEU A 723 40.19 -26.97 -14.39
N LYS A 724 41.06 -27.37 -15.33
CA LYS A 724 41.78 -26.41 -16.19
C LYS A 724 40.85 -25.53 -17.00
N LYS A 725 39.80 -26.13 -17.57
CA LYS A 725 38.81 -25.38 -18.34
C LYS A 725 38.09 -24.38 -17.46
N GLU A 726 37.70 -24.80 -16.25
CA GLU A 726 37.01 -23.93 -15.30
C GLU A 726 37.90 -22.78 -14.84
N ILE A 727 39.13 -23.05 -14.44
CA ILE A 727 40.11 -22.03 -14.02
C ILE A 727 40.37 -20.99 -15.14
N TYR A 728 40.48 -21.48 -16.38
CA TYR A 728 40.62 -20.57 -17.53
C TYR A 728 39.38 -19.70 -17.76
N THR A 729 38.20 -20.32 -17.67
CA THR A 729 36.91 -19.63 -17.88
C THR A 729 36.68 -18.60 -16.79
N GLU A 730 37.07 -18.87 -15.54
CA GLU A 730 36.77 -18.03 -14.40
C GLU A 730 37.86 -16.96 -14.16
N PHE A 731 39.14 -17.37 -14.15
CA PHE A 731 40.24 -16.50 -13.75
C PHE A 731 41.14 -16.06 -14.93
N GLY A 732 40.94 -16.63 -16.13
CA GLY A 732 41.83 -16.39 -17.27
C GLY A 732 43.24 -17.03 -17.09
N ILE A 733 43.39 -18.01 -16.18
CA ILE A 733 44.66 -18.66 -15.88
C ILE A 733 44.81 -19.91 -16.78
N GLU A 734 45.80 -19.91 -17.67
CA GLU A 734 46.02 -20.99 -18.64
C GLU A 734 46.57 -22.29 -18.04
N SER A 735 47.39 -22.22 -16.99
CA SER A 735 48.00 -23.40 -16.36
C SER A 735 48.44 -23.16 -14.93
N LEU A 736 48.39 -24.24 -14.13
CA LEU A 736 48.99 -24.28 -12.81
C LEU A 736 50.16 -25.25 -12.86
N ASP A 737 51.27 -24.91 -12.20
CA ASP A 737 52.51 -25.75 -12.23
C ASP A 737 52.35 -26.98 -11.38
N ILE A 738 51.54 -26.94 -10.33
CA ILE A 738 51.22 -28.11 -9.51
C ILE A 738 50.53 -29.23 -10.29
N LEU A 739 49.71 -28.89 -11.29
CA LEU A 739 49.01 -29.89 -12.13
C LEU A 739 49.94 -30.67 -13.07
N LYS A 740 51.21 -30.29 -13.18
CA LYS A 740 52.26 -31.02 -13.94
C LYS A 740 52.96 -32.04 -13.08
N GLN A 741 52.77 -32.06 -11.76
CA GLN A 741 53.37 -32.97 -10.83
C GLN A 741 52.57 -34.29 -10.78
N GLU A 742 53.28 -35.41 -10.54
CA GLU A 742 52.64 -36.74 -10.46
C GLU A 742 51.81 -36.95 -9.20
N LYS A 743 52.06 -36.17 -8.12
CA LYS A 743 51.35 -36.25 -6.85
C LYS A 743 51.11 -34.84 -6.33
N PHE A 744 49.86 -34.49 -6.09
CA PHE A 744 49.41 -33.27 -5.47
C PHE A 744 48.05 -33.49 -4.77
N GLU A 745 47.75 -32.71 -3.80
CA GLU A 745 46.47 -32.68 -3.11
C GLU A 745 45.67 -31.43 -3.46
N ALA A 746 44.38 -31.41 -3.16
CA ALA A 746 43.50 -30.27 -3.46
C ALA A 746 44.02 -28.97 -2.81
N GLU A 747 44.56 -29.05 -1.59
CA GLU A 747 45.13 -27.94 -0.84
C GLU A 747 46.32 -27.29 -1.57
N ASP A 748 47.15 -28.07 -2.22
CA ASP A 748 48.31 -27.57 -2.99
C ASP A 748 47.82 -26.77 -4.21
N VAL A 749 46.77 -27.23 -4.88
CA VAL A 749 46.16 -26.57 -6.03
C VAL A 749 45.50 -25.28 -5.60
N ILE A 750 44.73 -25.29 -4.49
CA ILE A 750 44.10 -24.12 -3.91
C ILE A 750 45.14 -23.02 -3.63
N LYS A 751 46.25 -23.39 -2.97
CA LYS A 751 47.28 -22.43 -2.60
C LYS A 751 47.93 -21.75 -3.81
N GLU A 752 48.31 -22.52 -4.85
CA GLU A 752 48.90 -21.96 -6.07
C GLU A 752 47.89 -21.08 -6.83
N LEU A 753 46.61 -21.52 -6.88
CA LEU A 753 45.58 -20.81 -7.57
C LEU A 753 45.24 -19.48 -6.88
N LEU A 754 45.15 -19.47 -5.53
CA LEU A 754 44.98 -18.27 -4.73
C LEU A 754 46.10 -17.26 -5.00
N GLU A 755 47.36 -17.70 -4.92
CA GLU A 755 48.50 -16.81 -5.18
C GLU A 755 48.47 -16.19 -6.57
N LYS A 756 48.16 -16.99 -7.62
CA LYS A 756 48.05 -16.50 -8.99
C LYS A 756 46.87 -15.56 -9.19
N ALA A 757 45.70 -15.90 -8.65
CA ALA A 757 44.49 -15.08 -8.77
C ALA A 757 44.66 -13.73 -8.10
N HIS A 758 45.15 -13.71 -6.86
CA HIS A 758 45.46 -12.46 -6.15
C HIS A 758 46.51 -11.59 -6.87
N ASN A 759 47.57 -12.24 -7.43
CA ASN A 759 48.58 -11.49 -8.20
C ASN A 759 47.97 -10.83 -9.45
N ILE A 760 47.10 -11.53 -10.16
CA ILE A 760 46.38 -10.97 -11.34
C ILE A 760 45.49 -9.82 -10.92
N TYR A 761 44.68 -9.99 -9.86
CA TYR A 761 43.80 -8.98 -9.36
C TYR A 761 44.56 -7.73 -8.90
N ASN A 762 45.61 -7.90 -8.09
CA ASN A 762 46.46 -6.80 -7.61
C ASN A 762 47.11 -6.04 -8.75
N ALA A 763 47.66 -6.75 -9.75
CA ALA A 763 48.24 -6.12 -10.92
C ALA A 763 47.24 -5.28 -11.71
N LYS A 764 45.99 -5.72 -11.82
CA LYS A 764 44.89 -4.96 -12.42
C LYS A 764 44.52 -3.78 -11.57
N SER A 765 44.41 -3.98 -10.24
CA SER A 765 44.09 -2.91 -9.29
C SER A 765 45.12 -1.78 -9.33
N GLU A 766 46.42 -2.12 -9.40
CA GLU A 766 47.52 -1.13 -9.57
C GLU A 766 47.45 -0.42 -10.93
N LYS A 767 47.14 -1.18 -11.99
CA LYS A 767 47.07 -0.61 -13.35
C LYS A 767 45.92 0.37 -13.53
N PHE A 768 44.73 0.05 -13.03
CA PHE A 768 43.49 0.87 -13.21
C PHE A 768 43.27 1.91 -12.11
N GLY A 769 43.94 1.79 -10.94
CA GLY A 769 43.84 2.73 -9.83
C GLY A 769 42.41 2.99 -9.37
N GLU A 770 42.03 4.28 -9.30
CA GLU A 770 40.67 4.71 -8.86
C GLU A 770 39.55 4.17 -9.76
N SER A 771 39.81 4.03 -11.05
CA SER A 771 38.82 3.45 -11.97
C SER A 771 38.50 2.01 -11.64
N MET A 772 39.43 1.26 -11.00
CA MET A 772 39.16 -0.09 -10.53
C MET A 772 38.15 -0.09 -9.37
N ARG A 773 38.28 0.87 -8.44
CA ARG A 773 37.34 1.01 -7.30
C ARG A 773 35.90 1.25 -7.77
N GLU A 774 35.75 2.14 -8.75
CA GLU A 774 34.46 2.42 -9.36
C GLU A 774 33.88 1.20 -10.09
N LEU A 775 34.74 0.49 -10.83
CA LEU A 775 34.35 -0.71 -11.55
C LEU A 775 33.90 -1.84 -10.59
N GLU A 776 34.68 -2.11 -9.53
CA GLU A 776 34.32 -3.08 -8.49
C GLU A 776 32.96 -2.80 -7.90
N ARG A 777 32.69 -1.53 -7.54
CA ARG A 777 31.41 -1.11 -7.00
C ARG A 777 30.26 -1.32 -7.98
N VAL A 778 30.38 -0.83 -9.21
CA VAL A 778 29.31 -0.91 -10.21
C VAL A 778 29.05 -2.36 -10.63
N VAL A 779 30.10 -3.17 -10.83
CA VAL A 779 29.98 -4.58 -11.20
C VAL A 779 29.29 -5.35 -10.09
N THR A 780 29.73 -5.19 -8.84
CA THR A 780 29.14 -5.89 -7.70
C THR A 780 27.68 -5.52 -7.51
N LEU A 781 27.34 -4.21 -7.54
CA LEU A 781 25.95 -3.76 -7.40
C LEU A 781 25.06 -4.33 -8.51
N LYS A 782 25.53 -4.30 -9.76
CA LYS A 782 24.75 -4.79 -10.90
C LYS A 782 24.48 -6.29 -10.82
N ILE A 783 25.48 -7.09 -10.47
CA ILE A 783 25.34 -8.56 -10.34
C ILE A 783 24.41 -8.88 -9.16
N VAL A 784 24.61 -8.23 -8.02
CA VAL A 784 23.73 -8.40 -6.85
C VAL A 784 22.28 -8.09 -7.22
N ASP A 785 22.02 -7.00 -7.92
CA ASP A 785 20.65 -6.63 -8.33
C ASP A 785 20.06 -7.65 -9.31
N GLU A 786 20.83 -8.12 -10.28
CA GLU A 786 20.38 -9.12 -11.27
C GLU A 786 20.06 -10.48 -10.61
N LYS A 787 20.96 -11.00 -9.78
CA LYS A 787 20.75 -12.28 -9.08
C LYS A 787 19.65 -12.21 -8.03
N TRP A 788 19.53 -11.06 -7.34
CA TRP A 788 18.46 -10.85 -6.37
C TRP A 788 17.06 -10.80 -7.04
N MET A 789 16.95 -10.15 -8.20
CA MET A 789 15.70 -10.15 -8.97
C MET A 789 15.32 -11.57 -9.46
N GLU A 790 16.30 -12.34 -9.91
CA GLU A 790 16.08 -13.73 -10.29
C GLU A 790 15.66 -14.59 -9.09
N HIS A 791 16.28 -14.39 -7.95
CA HIS A 791 15.93 -15.08 -6.72
C HIS A 791 14.51 -14.78 -6.23
N ILE A 792 14.05 -13.52 -6.33
CA ILE A 792 12.67 -13.17 -6.01
C ILE A 792 11.68 -13.99 -6.86
N ASP A 793 11.91 -14.09 -8.16
CA ASP A 793 11.05 -14.85 -9.07
C ASP A 793 11.08 -16.35 -8.71
N ASN A 794 12.26 -16.93 -8.47
CA ASN A 794 12.43 -18.33 -8.09
C ASN A 794 11.74 -18.65 -6.76
N MET A 795 11.80 -17.75 -5.79
CA MET A 795 11.10 -17.88 -4.50
C MET A 795 9.57 -17.78 -4.65
N ASP A 796 9.07 -16.96 -5.57
CA ASP A 796 7.63 -16.89 -5.87
C ASP A 796 7.17 -18.20 -6.56
N GLU A 797 7.96 -18.79 -7.44
CA GLU A 797 7.68 -20.11 -8.03
C GLU A 797 7.70 -21.22 -6.97
N LEU A 798 8.68 -21.22 -6.08
CA LEU A 798 8.74 -22.16 -4.96
C LEU A 798 7.49 -22.06 -4.09
N LYS A 799 7.06 -20.84 -3.74
CA LYS A 799 5.86 -20.59 -2.96
C LYS A 799 4.60 -21.18 -3.59
N ASN A 800 4.47 -21.05 -4.92
CA ASN A 800 3.32 -21.60 -5.65
C ASN A 800 3.35 -23.14 -5.68
N GLY A 801 4.55 -23.75 -5.74
CA GLY A 801 4.72 -25.20 -5.79
C GLY A 801 4.65 -25.91 -4.43
N VAL A 802 5.06 -25.23 -3.35
CA VAL A 802 5.20 -25.85 -2.02
C VAL A 802 3.88 -26.33 -1.41
N GLY A 803 2.76 -25.73 -1.82
CA GLY A 803 1.40 -26.12 -1.35
C GLY A 803 1.05 -27.58 -1.65
N LEU A 804 1.56 -28.14 -2.75
CA LEU A 804 1.33 -29.54 -3.12
C LEU A 804 2.03 -30.51 -2.14
N ARG A 805 3.09 -30.08 -1.46
CA ARG A 805 3.84 -30.90 -0.49
C ARG A 805 3.11 -31.10 0.84
N ALA A 806 2.05 -30.34 1.10
CA ALA A 806 1.16 -30.56 2.25
C ALA A 806 0.54 -31.96 2.25
N TYR A 807 0.35 -32.57 1.07
CA TYR A 807 -0.09 -33.97 0.95
C TYR A 807 0.91 -34.98 1.55
N ALA A 808 2.18 -34.60 1.66
CA ALA A 808 3.23 -35.44 2.30
C ALA A 808 3.36 -35.19 3.81
N GLN A 809 2.37 -34.54 4.45
CA GLN A 809 2.34 -34.21 5.88
C GLN A 809 3.51 -33.33 6.34
N LYS A 810 4.14 -32.59 5.44
CA LYS A 810 5.14 -31.58 5.78
C LYS A 810 4.48 -30.18 5.84
N ASP A 811 4.87 -29.39 6.84
CA ASP A 811 4.44 -28.00 6.91
C ASP A 811 5.02 -27.21 5.71
N PRO A 812 4.15 -26.65 4.84
CA PRO A 812 4.62 -25.93 3.66
C PRO A 812 5.58 -24.76 3.97
N VAL A 813 5.36 -24.05 5.08
CA VAL A 813 6.21 -22.93 5.47
C VAL A 813 7.62 -23.39 5.86
N VAL A 814 7.71 -24.56 6.53
CA VAL A 814 9.00 -25.13 6.91
C VAL A 814 9.77 -25.58 5.67
N VAL A 815 9.09 -26.24 4.72
CA VAL A 815 9.72 -26.65 3.44
C VAL A 815 10.18 -25.42 2.66
N TYR A 816 9.33 -24.43 2.52
CA TYR A 816 9.66 -23.15 1.86
C TYR A 816 10.90 -22.48 2.47
N ARG A 817 11.01 -22.51 3.80
CA ARG A 817 12.17 -21.95 4.50
C ARG A 817 13.45 -22.73 4.20
N MET A 818 13.39 -24.07 4.21
CA MET A 818 14.58 -24.91 3.97
C MET A 818 15.07 -24.77 2.53
N GLU A 819 14.18 -24.99 1.55
CA GLU A 819 14.54 -24.89 0.14
C GLU A 819 14.92 -23.45 -0.26
N GLY A 820 14.23 -22.45 0.28
CA GLY A 820 14.56 -21.06 0.05
C GLY A 820 15.89 -20.63 0.69
N PHE A 821 16.36 -21.30 1.73
CA PHE A 821 17.70 -21.11 2.30
C PHE A 821 18.77 -21.68 1.36
N ASP A 822 18.55 -22.91 0.87
CA ASP A 822 19.48 -23.55 -0.06
C ASP A 822 19.63 -22.73 -1.35
N MET A 823 18.51 -22.24 -1.90
CA MET A 823 18.49 -21.36 -3.08
C MET A 823 19.18 -20.01 -2.82
N PHE A 824 19.08 -19.49 -1.61
CA PHE A 824 19.74 -18.23 -1.23
C PHE A 824 21.26 -18.40 -1.14
N ASP A 825 21.73 -19.51 -0.56
CA ASP A 825 23.17 -19.81 -0.49
C ASP A 825 23.77 -20.01 -1.90
N GLU A 826 23.03 -20.68 -2.80
CA GLU A 826 23.41 -20.83 -4.21
C GLU A 826 23.51 -19.46 -4.89
N MET A 827 22.51 -18.59 -4.70
CA MET A 827 22.53 -17.22 -5.25
C MET A 827 23.73 -16.41 -4.74
N VAL A 828 24.06 -16.50 -3.45
CA VAL A 828 25.21 -15.78 -2.86
C VAL A 828 26.51 -16.27 -3.47
N TYR A 829 26.63 -17.57 -3.69
CA TYR A 829 27.79 -18.15 -4.40
C TYR A 829 27.85 -17.66 -5.85
N ASP A 830 26.76 -17.66 -6.57
CA ASP A 830 26.65 -17.15 -7.95
C ASP A 830 27.06 -15.69 -8.07
N ILE A 831 26.67 -14.86 -7.08
CA ILE A 831 27.10 -13.45 -7.02
C ILE A 831 28.62 -13.37 -6.92
N GLN A 832 29.24 -14.12 -6.00
CA GLN A 832 30.70 -14.15 -5.84
C GLN A 832 31.38 -14.63 -7.10
N TYR A 833 30.88 -15.71 -7.70
CA TYR A 833 31.40 -16.30 -8.93
C TYR A 833 31.35 -15.28 -10.08
N ASP A 834 30.21 -14.70 -10.38
CA ASP A 834 30.06 -13.77 -11.50
C ASP A 834 30.85 -12.46 -11.30
N VAL A 835 30.93 -11.94 -10.06
CA VAL A 835 31.77 -10.77 -9.74
C VAL A 835 33.24 -11.04 -10.00
N VAL A 836 33.75 -12.15 -9.47
CA VAL A 836 35.16 -12.52 -9.67
C VAL A 836 35.44 -12.72 -11.15
N LYS A 837 34.61 -13.47 -11.86
CA LYS A 837 34.75 -13.69 -13.30
C LYS A 837 34.84 -12.42 -14.10
N LEU A 838 33.91 -11.48 -13.91
CA LEU A 838 33.92 -10.23 -14.64
C LEU A 838 35.14 -9.38 -14.32
N LEU A 839 35.55 -9.28 -13.05
CA LEU A 839 36.74 -8.51 -12.67
C LEU A 839 38.04 -9.11 -13.17
N MET A 840 38.13 -10.46 -13.20
CA MET A 840 39.30 -11.18 -13.75
C MET A 840 39.43 -11.08 -15.27
N HIS A 841 38.37 -10.74 -16.01
CA HIS A 841 38.41 -10.62 -17.47
C HIS A 841 38.39 -9.17 -17.97
N VAL A 842 38.40 -8.17 -17.09
CA VAL A 842 38.47 -6.74 -17.47
C VAL A 842 39.78 -6.46 -18.21
N THR A 843 39.67 -5.85 -19.39
CA THR A 843 40.80 -5.37 -20.18
C THR A 843 40.61 -3.96 -20.65
N GLU A 844 41.66 -3.18 -20.88
CA GLU A 844 41.53 -1.87 -21.53
C GLU A 844 40.97 -2.02 -22.94
N ARG A 845 40.04 -1.16 -23.29
CA ARG A 845 39.56 -1.06 -24.67
C ARG A 845 40.51 -0.16 -25.44
N ASP A 846 41.10 -0.65 -26.51
CA ASP A 846 41.81 0.19 -27.47
C ASP A 846 40.84 1.29 -28.00
N GLU A 847 41.27 2.53 -27.98
CA GLU A 847 40.47 3.73 -28.36
C GLU A 847 40.00 3.73 -29.84
N GLY A 848 40.18 2.67 -30.59
CA GLY A 848 39.88 2.55 -31.99
C GLY A 848 38.50 1.98 -32.36
N ALA A 849 37.75 1.44 -31.47
CA ALA A 849 36.41 0.87 -31.74
C ALA A 849 35.30 1.85 -31.34
N GLN A 850 34.80 2.61 -32.32
CA GLN A 850 33.74 3.60 -32.16
C GLN A 850 32.48 3.10 -31.43
N ARG A 851 32.00 3.96 -30.55
CA ARG A 851 30.68 4.10 -29.95
C ARG A 851 29.51 3.63 -30.84
N GLN A 852 29.20 2.35 -30.85
CA GLN A 852 27.96 1.89 -31.51
C GLN A 852 27.10 0.89 -30.72
N GLN A 853 27.47 0.43 -29.55
CA GLN A 853 26.67 -0.54 -28.80
C GLN A 853 26.30 -0.20 -27.34
N THR A 854 26.69 0.95 -26.82
CA THR A 854 26.32 1.39 -25.46
C THR A 854 24.99 2.16 -25.40
N SER A 855 24.30 2.38 -26.52
CA SER A 855 22.99 3.07 -26.52
C SER A 855 21.77 2.13 -26.38
N GLU A 856 21.94 0.81 -26.45
CA GLU A 856 20.79 -0.11 -26.36
C GLU A 856 20.55 -0.68 -24.94
N ILE A 857 21.57 -0.66 -24.07
CA ILE A 857 21.41 -1.21 -22.71
C ILE A 857 21.00 -0.12 -21.70
N THR A 858 21.28 1.15 -21.99
CA THR A 858 20.91 2.29 -21.11
C THR A 858 19.57 2.94 -21.49
N SER A 859 18.90 2.43 -22.50
CA SER A 859 17.55 2.89 -22.89
C SER A 859 16.46 1.86 -22.77
N ALA A 860 16.64 0.78 -22.00
CA ALA A 860 15.53 0.17 -21.32
C ALA A 860 15.00 1.24 -20.36
N LYS A 861 14.12 2.12 -20.88
CA LYS A 861 13.32 2.99 -20.04
C LYS A 861 12.71 2.09 -18.98
N LEU A 862 13.22 2.20 -17.77
CA LEU A 862 12.48 1.89 -16.57
C LEU A 862 11.18 2.68 -16.68
N GLN A 863 10.16 2.08 -17.28
CA GLN A 863 8.83 2.52 -17.02
C GLN A 863 8.57 2.04 -15.62
N GLU A 864 8.87 2.92 -14.67
CA GLU A 864 8.29 2.87 -13.36
C GLU A 864 6.78 2.81 -13.56
N THR A 865 6.23 1.62 -13.57
CA THR A 865 4.88 1.43 -13.11
C THR A 865 4.98 1.45 -11.60
N SER A 866 5.17 2.65 -11.03
CA SER A 866 4.85 2.86 -9.65
C SER A 866 3.39 2.45 -9.52
N ALA A 867 3.12 1.49 -8.64
CA ALA A 867 1.77 1.07 -8.36
C ALA A 867 0.97 2.17 -7.64
N ILE A 868 1.41 3.43 -7.73
CA ILE A 868 0.72 4.63 -7.25
C ILE A 868 1.20 5.82 -8.07
N GLU A 869 0.68 5.99 -9.24
CA GLU A 869 0.38 7.32 -9.76
C GLU A 869 -1.08 7.55 -9.50
N LEU A 870 -1.31 8.32 -8.49
CA LEU A 870 -2.60 8.91 -8.21
C LEU A 870 -2.43 9.90 -7.14
N VAL A 871 -3.01 10.85 -7.32
CA VAL A 871 -4.25 11.57 -7.39
C VAL A 871 -3.93 12.99 -7.81
N ASP A 872 -4.29 13.37 -8.88
CA ASP A 872 -5.11 14.54 -9.16
C ASP A 872 -5.45 14.47 -10.64
N GLY A 873 -6.70 14.14 -10.92
CA GLY A 873 -7.28 14.24 -12.23
C GLY A 873 -7.16 15.67 -12.75
N LYS A 874 -6.00 16.01 -13.29
CA LYS A 874 -5.84 17.09 -14.23
C LYS A 874 -5.32 16.54 -15.55
N ILE A 875 -6.22 15.88 -16.27
CA ILE A 875 -6.26 16.12 -17.70
C ILE A 875 -7.03 17.43 -17.86
N SER A 876 -6.34 18.56 -17.68
CA SER A 876 -6.72 19.76 -18.38
C SER A 876 -6.54 19.46 -19.86
N PRO A 877 -7.56 19.65 -20.72
CA PRO A 877 -7.31 19.71 -22.13
C PRO A 877 -6.39 20.92 -22.33
N LYS A 878 -5.09 20.69 -22.54
CA LYS A 878 -4.25 21.69 -23.17
C LYS A 878 -4.78 21.83 -24.58
N GLU A 879 -5.67 22.78 -24.79
CA GLU A 879 -5.84 23.41 -26.07
C GLU A 879 -4.48 23.93 -26.50
N GLY A 880 -4.02 23.47 -27.70
CA GLY A 880 -2.98 24.14 -28.45
C GLY A 880 -1.53 23.85 -28.05
N GLY A 881 -1.16 22.59 -27.98
CA GLY A 881 0.24 22.16 -28.12
C GLY A 881 0.36 21.37 -29.41
N ILE A 882 0.92 22.00 -30.46
CA ILE A 882 1.21 21.41 -31.76
C ILE A 882 1.96 20.11 -31.53
N ASP A 883 1.29 19.00 -31.84
CA ASP A 883 1.93 17.69 -32.05
C ASP A 883 3.11 17.88 -32.97
N LYS A 884 4.34 17.83 -32.44
CA LYS A 884 5.50 17.56 -33.26
C LYS A 884 5.42 16.10 -33.71
N THR A 885 4.62 15.89 -34.71
CA THR A 885 4.67 14.67 -35.51
C THR A 885 6.12 14.48 -35.95
N ILE A 886 6.72 13.38 -35.53
CA ILE A 886 7.99 12.90 -36.08
C ILE A 886 7.74 12.76 -37.58
N ARG A 887 8.23 13.72 -38.36
CA ARG A 887 8.23 13.62 -39.82
C ARG A 887 9.24 12.55 -40.19
N ASN A 888 8.75 11.43 -40.72
CA ASN A 888 9.59 10.56 -41.52
C ASN A 888 10.18 11.40 -42.64
N GLU A 889 11.48 11.54 -42.69
CA GLU A 889 12.18 12.32 -43.75
C GLU A 889 12.13 11.68 -45.11
N GLU A 890 11.50 10.53 -45.29
CA GLU A 890 11.23 9.96 -46.62
C GLU A 890 9.87 10.40 -47.11
N PRO A 891 9.80 11.12 -48.29
CA PRO A 891 8.54 11.55 -48.87
C PRO A 891 7.71 10.30 -49.24
N LYS A 892 6.51 10.16 -48.67
CA LYS A 892 5.55 9.12 -49.04
C LYS A 892 5.21 9.28 -50.53
N VAL A 893 5.68 8.34 -51.34
CA VAL A 893 5.37 8.29 -52.77
C VAL A 893 3.88 8.01 -52.95
N GLY A 894 3.19 8.90 -53.61
CA GLY A 894 1.76 8.78 -53.88
C GLY A 894 1.49 7.64 -54.85
N ARG A 895 0.33 7.01 -54.76
CA ARG A 895 -0.08 5.84 -55.56
C ARG A 895 0.03 6.06 -57.10
N ASN A 896 -0.05 7.30 -57.57
CA ASN A 896 0.05 7.72 -58.94
C ASN A 896 1.40 8.35 -59.34
N ASP A 897 2.30 8.51 -58.39
CA ASP A 897 3.63 9.11 -58.64
C ASP A 897 4.57 8.13 -59.36
N PRO A 898 5.62 8.64 -60.03
CA PRO A 898 6.64 7.79 -60.63
C PRO A 898 7.29 6.88 -59.58
N CYS A 899 7.45 5.61 -59.95
CA CYS A 899 8.02 4.65 -59.00
C CYS A 899 9.49 4.96 -58.68
N PRO A 900 9.92 4.96 -57.42
CA PRO A 900 11.30 5.24 -56.99
C PRO A 900 12.32 4.28 -57.60
N CYS A 901 11.90 3.10 -58.06
CA CYS A 901 12.79 2.13 -58.73
C CYS A 901 13.21 2.56 -60.16
N ARG A 902 12.84 3.77 -60.62
CA ARG A 902 13.16 4.33 -61.95
C ARG A 902 12.68 3.49 -63.13
N SER A 903 11.65 2.66 -62.95
CA SER A 903 11.07 1.83 -64.05
C SER A 903 10.21 2.59 -65.06
N GLY A 904 10.00 3.90 -64.85
CA GLY A 904 9.12 4.73 -65.66
C GLY A 904 7.62 4.48 -65.47
N LYS A 905 7.23 3.55 -64.59
CA LYS A 905 5.84 3.21 -64.29
C LYS A 905 5.37 3.92 -63.03
N LYS A 906 4.04 4.14 -62.92
CA LYS A 906 3.45 4.67 -61.65
C LYS A 906 3.64 3.68 -60.51
N TYR A 907 3.80 4.18 -59.27
CA TYR A 907 4.09 3.37 -58.09
C TYR A 907 3.10 2.21 -57.89
N LYS A 908 1.79 2.43 -58.08
CA LYS A 908 0.75 1.41 -58.01
C LYS A 908 0.88 0.29 -59.08
N ASN A 909 1.58 0.53 -60.18
CA ASN A 909 1.75 -0.45 -61.27
C ASN A 909 3.18 -1.03 -61.29
N CYS A 910 3.95 -0.81 -60.24
CA CYS A 910 5.31 -1.31 -60.09
C CYS A 910 5.56 -1.82 -58.64
N CYS A 911 6.33 -1.14 -57.83
CA CYS A 911 6.66 -1.59 -56.46
C CYS A 911 5.47 -1.55 -55.49
N GLY A 912 4.45 -0.73 -55.73
CA GLY A 912 3.22 -0.68 -54.95
C GLY A 912 2.22 -1.80 -55.22
N ASN A 913 2.51 -2.72 -56.13
CA ASN A 913 1.67 -3.87 -56.46
C ASN A 913 2.18 -5.21 -55.87
N LYS A 914 3.17 -5.12 -54.96
CA LYS A 914 3.77 -6.27 -54.26
C LYS A 914 3.43 -6.30 -52.75
N GLN A 915 2.19 -5.93 -52.39
CA GLN A 915 1.61 -6.21 -51.10
C GLN A 915 0.29 -6.96 -51.27
#